data_6d888d64cb24bff243ee9c20314f3467
#
_entry.id   6d888d64cb24bff243ee9c20314f3467
#
_cell.length_a   1.000
_cell.length_b   1.000
_cell.length_c   1.000
_cell.angle_alpha   90.00
_cell.angle_beta   90.00
_cell.angle_gamma   90.00
#
_symmetry.space_group_name_H-M   'P 1'
#
loop_
_entity.id
_entity.type
_entity.pdbx_description
1 polymer ?
#
loop_
_entity_poly.entity_id
_entity_poly.type
_entity_poly.pdbx_seq_one_letter_code
_entity_poly.pdbx_strand_id
1 'polypeptide(L)'
;LDIAREAAKAASTTRVEAEKALAQRVATQTAVTKQEGAEKELVKQAAAEKAAAEKELAQKVAAEKAAAAKLLAEETYHAIQDANSAAAELAKLRRAAAQSLTALDRAQARLTAAQSASEQAQAELVAAEEALSATDADKAAAAKEVEARRVAAKGAAAKVAAEKAATKRAETQCRAADASVAEKRAVCRAAQDRAAQLHAEALGGLPPLSSDQWDYAKARHLIVRAGFGGTPDEVQQLYEMGLHGAVDYMVKFHDHPVANIEFDPFRLERPEPWESRLEPDVERRALRDQRRNRERRQQAELRQWWLRRMAESPRPLQEKLTLFWHDHFSVQYQDLYRTYMLYQQNQLFRTYGCDNYGALLRGIVHDPAMIRYLDNHRNFKNNGNENLGREILELFSMGEGHGYTEQDLREAARALTGYNYDASAEQFVFLARRHDETEKTIFGRKGNWGGDELVTLILEQPATARYVASKLFVFLAHENPEPEVIDRLVHVIRAGNYDLQPMLKNLFLSQSFYSDRAMATHIKGPVELLVGVIRDLGLASVEYRAVDSAATQMGQMLFEPPNVAGWEENRAWITAERILARYNAVANLVDRPNTDIVGLLEGKGLRSSQEVVDYLIRTCLSAPPSDAKRLELVTFLGELPPPERWDAQRIELNARLRALVAAIFSMPEAQLG
;
A
#
# COMPACT_ATOMS: atom_id res chain seq x y z
N LEU A 1 22.42 26.14 -12.63
CA LEU A 1 21.20 26.84 -12.25
C LEU A 1 21.14 28.23 -12.89
N ASP A 2 22.19 29.04 -12.76
CA ASP A 2 22.18 30.42 -13.29
C ASP A 2 22.11 30.45 -14.83
N ILE A 3 22.79 29.55 -15.51
CA ILE A 3 22.74 29.43 -16.99
C ILE A 3 21.33 28.97 -17.43
N ALA A 4 20.69 28.04 -16.71
CA ALA A 4 19.34 27.58 -17.03
C ALA A 4 18.30 28.67 -16.74
N ARG A 5 18.46 29.48 -15.68
CA ARG A 5 17.62 30.65 -15.40
C ARG A 5 17.73 31.75 -16.45
N GLU A 6 18.93 32.03 -16.92
CA GLU A 6 19.13 32.99 -17.99
C GLU A 6 18.51 32.50 -19.31
N ALA A 7 18.65 31.21 -19.64
CA ALA A 7 18.04 30.61 -20.82
C ALA A 7 16.50 30.66 -20.77
N ALA A 8 15.89 30.35 -19.63
CA ALA A 8 14.43 30.45 -19.43
C ALA A 8 13.93 31.87 -19.55
N LYS A 9 14.66 32.85 -19.00
CA LYS A 9 14.33 34.29 -19.08
C LYS A 9 14.46 34.82 -20.52
N ALA A 10 15.49 34.42 -21.26
CA ALA A 10 15.65 34.76 -22.66
C ALA A 10 14.55 34.18 -23.54
N ALA A 11 14.17 32.92 -23.31
CA ALA A 11 13.08 32.24 -24.02
C ALA A 11 11.73 32.95 -23.80
N SER A 12 11.45 33.38 -22.55
CA SER A 12 10.22 34.11 -22.20
C SER A 12 10.14 35.47 -22.92
N THR A 13 11.23 36.24 -22.95
CA THR A 13 11.31 37.52 -23.66
C THR A 13 11.04 37.32 -25.17
N THR A 14 11.65 36.32 -25.77
CA THR A 14 11.49 36.00 -27.18
C THR A 14 10.06 35.57 -27.52
N ARG A 15 9.34 34.88 -26.60
CA ARG A 15 7.92 34.54 -26.75
C ARG A 15 7.05 35.80 -26.81
N VAL A 16 7.22 36.73 -25.89
CA VAL A 16 6.44 37.98 -25.83
C VAL A 16 6.60 38.81 -27.10
N GLU A 17 7.80 38.88 -27.65
CA GLU A 17 8.08 39.54 -28.93
C GLU A 17 7.37 38.85 -30.12
N ALA A 18 7.37 37.51 -30.14
CA ALA A 18 6.66 36.74 -31.14
C ALA A 18 5.14 36.87 -31.07
N GLU A 19 4.55 36.93 -29.86
CA GLU A 19 3.12 37.19 -29.65
C GLU A 19 2.72 38.58 -30.17
N LYS A 20 3.52 39.61 -29.91
CA LYS A 20 3.29 40.94 -30.47
C LYS A 20 3.36 40.98 -32.00
N ALA A 21 4.33 40.29 -32.58
CA ALA A 21 4.48 40.18 -34.04
C ALA A 21 3.28 39.45 -34.71
N LEU A 22 2.78 38.38 -34.05
CA LEU A 22 1.59 37.66 -34.49
C LEU A 22 0.34 38.54 -34.43
N ALA A 23 0.12 39.27 -33.35
CA ALA A 23 -1.01 40.17 -33.18
C ALA A 23 -1.02 41.27 -34.27
N GLN A 24 0.14 41.83 -34.59
CA GLN A 24 0.25 42.82 -35.70
C GLN A 24 -0.08 42.21 -37.04
N ARG A 25 0.42 41.01 -37.37
CA ARG A 25 0.13 40.31 -38.63
C ARG A 25 -1.35 39.89 -38.74
N VAL A 26 -1.99 39.48 -37.66
CA VAL A 26 -3.45 39.20 -37.62
C VAL A 26 -4.29 40.46 -37.86
N ALA A 27 -3.89 41.64 -37.31
CA ALA A 27 -4.55 42.91 -37.55
C ALA A 27 -4.46 43.31 -39.02
N THR A 28 -3.28 43.15 -39.67
CA THR A 28 -3.07 43.41 -41.08
C THR A 28 -3.95 42.50 -41.98
N GLN A 29 -4.08 41.23 -41.66
CA GLN A 29 -4.94 40.29 -42.40
C GLN A 29 -6.41 40.69 -42.27
N THR A 30 -6.85 41.17 -41.10
CA THR A 30 -8.25 41.59 -40.87
C THR A 30 -8.59 42.87 -41.69
N ALA A 31 -7.62 43.77 -41.88
CA ALA A 31 -7.77 44.97 -42.72
C ALA A 31 -7.83 44.63 -44.22
N VAL A 32 -7.08 43.67 -44.68
CA VAL A 32 -7.06 43.21 -46.09
C VAL A 32 -8.36 42.49 -46.47
N THR A 33 -9.01 41.78 -45.59
CA THR A 33 -10.28 41.08 -45.83
C THR A 33 -11.47 42.06 -46.08
N LYS A 34 -11.30 43.37 -45.87
CA LYS A 34 -12.32 44.38 -46.07
C LYS A 34 -12.32 45.08 -47.46
N GLN A 35 -11.39 44.76 -48.33
CA GLN A 35 -11.31 45.35 -49.68
C GLN A 35 -11.42 44.24 -50.76
N GLU A 36 -12.55 44.18 -51.47
CA GLU A 36 -12.83 43.15 -52.48
C GLU A 36 -12.14 43.49 -53.82
N GLY A 37 -11.45 42.55 -54.43
CA GLY A 37 -11.18 42.52 -55.87
C GLY A 37 -9.71 42.24 -56.30
N ALA A 38 -8.68 42.83 -55.65
CA ALA A 38 -7.28 42.59 -56.00
C ALA A 38 -6.54 41.54 -55.13
N GLU A 39 -7.24 40.81 -54.42
CA GLU A 39 -7.01 40.40 -53.00
C GLU A 39 -6.79 38.92 -52.79
N LYS A 40 -7.07 38.03 -53.74
CA LYS A 40 -6.90 36.59 -53.52
C LYS A 40 -5.44 36.20 -53.30
N GLU A 41 -4.48 36.83 -53.97
CA GLU A 41 -3.05 36.53 -53.83
C GLU A 41 -2.46 37.18 -52.55
N LEU A 42 -2.92 38.40 -52.22
CA LEU A 42 -2.53 39.06 -50.94
C LEU A 42 -3.10 38.33 -49.72
N VAL A 43 -4.37 37.87 -49.80
CA VAL A 43 -5.00 37.06 -48.72
C VAL A 43 -4.24 35.74 -48.54
N LYS A 44 -3.80 35.10 -49.61
CA LYS A 44 -3.03 33.86 -49.56
C LYS A 44 -1.62 34.08 -48.97
N GLN A 45 -0.96 35.19 -49.33
CA GLN A 45 0.30 35.59 -48.75
C GLN A 45 0.17 35.91 -47.25
N ALA A 46 -0.85 36.70 -46.87
CA ALA A 46 -1.12 37.02 -45.46
C ALA A 46 -1.47 35.77 -44.63
N ALA A 47 -2.21 34.81 -45.20
CA ALA A 47 -2.48 33.53 -44.55
C ALA A 47 -1.20 32.68 -44.37
N ALA A 48 -0.34 32.67 -45.37
CA ALA A 48 0.97 31.97 -45.27
C ALA A 48 1.87 32.61 -44.22
N GLU A 49 1.95 33.93 -44.17
CA GLU A 49 2.72 34.68 -43.18
C GLU A 49 2.18 34.48 -41.74
N LYS A 50 0.85 34.46 -41.60
CA LYS A 50 0.20 34.12 -40.31
C LYS A 50 0.57 32.72 -39.85
N ALA A 51 0.46 31.70 -40.72
CA ALA A 51 0.80 30.34 -40.41
C ALA A 51 2.30 30.17 -40.07
N ALA A 52 3.20 30.90 -40.74
CA ALA A 52 4.62 30.92 -40.41
C ALA A 52 4.88 31.55 -39.02
N ALA A 53 4.23 32.67 -38.71
CA ALA A 53 4.33 33.33 -37.41
C ALA A 53 3.76 32.45 -36.25
N GLU A 54 2.63 31.78 -36.48
CA GLU A 54 2.08 30.81 -35.49
C GLU A 54 3.02 29.63 -35.27
N LYS A 55 3.66 29.13 -36.31
CA LYS A 55 4.67 28.07 -36.18
C LYS A 55 5.93 28.54 -35.43
N GLU A 56 6.39 29.76 -35.69
CA GLU A 56 7.53 30.35 -34.98
C GLU A 56 7.21 30.61 -33.52
N LEU A 57 6.02 31.12 -33.19
CA LEU A 57 5.54 31.29 -31.82
C LEU A 57 5.46 29.94 -31.11
N ALA A 58 4.89 28.91 -31.74
CA ALA A 58 4.83 27.57 -31.18
C ALA A 58 6.23 26.98 -30.87
N GLN A 59 7.20 27.22 -31.74
CA GLN A 59 8.58 26.81 -31.50
C GLN A 59 9.24 27.56 -30.31
N LYS A 60 9.00 28.87 -30.21
CA LYS A 60 9.50 29.67 -29.06
C LYS A 60 8.87 29.27 -27.75
N VAL A 61 7.55 29.04 -27.74
CA VAL A 61 6.83 28.50 -26.56
C VAL A 61 7.36 27.11 -26.16
N ALA A 62 7.62 26.25 -27.14
CA ALA A 62 8.21 24.93 -26.88
C ALA A 62 9.63 25.02 -26.28
N ALA A 63 10.44 25.95 -26.79
CA ALA A 63 11.81 26.19 -26.28
C ALA A 63 11.79 26.75 -24.85
N GLU A 64 10.88 27.69 -24.55
CA GLU A 64 10.70 28.23 -23.19
C GLU A 64 10.28 27.12 -22.21
N LYS A 65 9.28 26.30 -22.59
CA LYS A 65 8.85 25.14 -21.78
C LYS A 65 9.99 24.15 -21.54
N ALA A 66 10.81 23.87 -22.57
CA ALA A 66 11.95 22.98 -22.43
C ALA A 66 13.02 23.54 -21.49
N ALA A 67 13.32 24.86 -21.56
CA ALA A 67 14.25 25.52 -20.66
C ALA A 67 13.75 25.52 -19.21
N ALA A 68 12.46 25.81 -18.99
CA ALA A 68 11.83 25.76 -17.69
C ALA A 68 11.85 24.34 -17.09
N ALA A 69 11.52 23.32 -17.90
CA ALA A 69 11.57 21.92 -17.49
C ALA A 69 13.00 21.48 -17.10
N LYS A 70 14.01 21.93 -17.83
CA LYS A 70 15.42 21.63 -17.51
C LYS A 70 15.82 22.27 -16.18
N LEU A 71 15.46 23.54 -15.94
CA LEU A 71 15.73 24.23 -14.69
C LEU A 71 15.06 23.51 -13.51
N LEU A 72 13.78 23.16 -13.67
CA LEU A 72 13.01 22.47 -12.63
C LEU A 72 13.61 21.09 -12.34
N ALA A 73 14.09 20.37 -13.36
CA ALA A 73 14.76 19.08 -13.18
C ALA A 73 16.08 19.22 -12.39
N GLU A 74 16.88 20.26 -12.65
CA GLU A 74 18.11 20.54 -11.90
C GLU A 74 17.79 20.92 -10.44
N GLU A 75 16.80 21.78 -10.20
CA GLU A 75 16.36 22.13 -8.84
C GLU A 75 15.83 20.93 -8.07
N THR A 76 15.05 20.08 -8.73
CA THR A 76 14.54 18.82 -8.19
C THR A 76 15.69 17.88 -7.81
N TYR A 77 16.66 17.71 -8.67
CA TYR A 77 17.83 16.86 -8.40
C TYR A 77 18.59 17.33 -7.15
N HIS A 78 18.88 18.62 -7.05
CA HIS A 78 19.57 19.17 -5.87
C HIS A 78 18.75 19.01 -4.60
N ALA A 79 17.44 19.31 -4.64
CA ALA A 79 16.57 19.13 -3.49
C ALA A 79 16.50 17.67 -3.01
N ILE A 80 16.49 16.70 -3.93
CA ILE A 80 16.55 15.25 -3.59
C ILE A 80 17.89 14.91 -2.92
N GLN A 81 19.01 15.45 -3.39
CA GLN A 81 20.32 15.23 -2.78
C GLN A 81 20.40 15.82 -1.36
N ASP A 82 19.86 17.03 -1.17
CA ASP A 82 19.77 17.67 0.13
C ASP A 82 18.90 16.85 1.10
N ALA A 83 17.75 16.37 0.65
CA ALA A 83 16.86 15.53 1.44
C ALA A 83 17.54 14.21 1.84
N ASN A 84 18.24 13.55 0.93
CA ASN A 84 18.97 12.29 1.18
C ASN A 84 20.11 12.54 2.19
N SER A 85 20.85 13.64 2.06
CA SER A 85 21.92 14.03 2.99
C SER A 85 21.36 14.27 4.39
N ALA A 86 20.27 15.04 4.50
CA ALA A 86 19.61 15.31 5.78
C ALA A 86 19.05 14.04 6.43
N ALA A 87 18.51 13.10 5.64
CA ALA A 87 18.03 11.81 6.11
C ALA A 87 19.17 10.94 6.65
N ALA A 88 20.32 10.91 5.98
CA ALA A 88 21.49 10.17 6.41
C ALA A 88 22.06 10.72 7.74
N GLU A 89 22.12 12.04 7.89
CA GLU A 89 22.54 12.67 9.15
C GLU A 89 21.55 12.37 10.29
N LEU A 90 20.25 12.45 10.03
CA LEU A 90 19.23 12.11 11.01
C LEU A 90 19.34 10.64 11.47
N ALA A 91 19.58 9.73 10.54
CA ALA A 91 19.80 8.30 10.85
C ALA A 91 21.03 8.08 11.73
N LYS A 92 22.12 8.84 11.52
CA LYS A 92 23.32 8.80 12.34
C LYS A 92 23.03 9.28 13.77
N LEU A 93 22.31 10.40 13.91
CA LEU A 93 21.93 10.94 15.21
C LEU A 93 20.99 10.03 15.99
N ARG A 94 20.01 9.39 15.32
CA ARG A 94 19.13 8.39 15.94
C ARG A 94 19.91 7.20 16.51
N ARG A 95 20.93 6.70 15.79
CA ARG A 95 21.82 5.64 16.33
C ARG A 95 22.59 6.10 17.56
N ALA A 96 23.10 7.33 17.56
CA ALA A 96 23.80 7.88 18.72
C ALA A 96 22.85 8.06 19.92
N ALA A 97 21.63 8.53 19.72
CA ALA A 97 20.61 8.64 20.76
C ALA A 97 20.23 7.28 21.35
N ALA A 98 20.05 6.24 20.52
CA ALA A 98 19.80 4.88 20.98
C ALA A 98 20.96 4.32 21.83
N GLN A 99 22.22 4.64 21.48
CA GLN A 99 23.40 4.28 22.28
C GLN A 99 23.41 5.00 23.63
N SER A 100 23.02 6.29 23.66
CA SER A 100 22.90 7.06 24.88
C SER A 100 21.81 6.54 25.82
N LEU A 101 20.66 6.10 25.25
CA LEU A 101 19.59 5.46 26.00
C LEU A 101 20.05 4.14 26.63
N THR A 102 20.73 3.28 25.85
CA THR A 102 21.30 2.04 26.37
C THR A 102 22.32 2.28 27.48
N ALA A 103 23.10 3.37 27.40
CA ALA A 103 24.04 3.73 28.44
C ALA A 103 23.34 4.22 29.72
N LEU A 104 22.21 4.92 29.58
CA LEU A 104 21.37 5.34 30.70
C LEU A 104 20.74 4.14 31.41
N ASP A 105 20.16 3.19 30.68
CA ASP A 105 19.59 1.96 31.24
C ASP A 105 20.63 1.17 32.05
N ARG A 106 21.85 1.05 31.54
CA ARG A 106 22.95 0.39 32.25
C ARG A 106 23.35 1.15 33.51
N ALA A 107 23.36 2.49 33.49
CA ALA A 107 23.69 3.30 34.65
C ALA A 107 22.59 3.17 35.73
N GLN A 108 21.33 3.17 35.34
CA GLN A 108 20.18 2.96 36.24
C GLN A 108 20.22 1.58 36.90
N ALA A 109 20.48 0.51 36.12
CA ALA A 109 20.66 -0.85 36.66
C ALA A 109 21.80 -0.94 37.70
N ARG A 110 22.94 -0.27 37.44
CA ARG A 110 24.06 -0.23 38.41
C ARG A 110 23.71 0.57 39.66
N LEU A 111 22.94 1.65 39.51
CA LEU A 111 22.50 2.43 40.67
C LEU A 111 21.56 1.60 41.56
N THR A 112 20.60 0.88 40.97
CA THR A 112 19.69 -0.01 41.70
C THR A 112 20.45 -1.10 42.45
N ALA A 113 21.44 -1.77 41.80
CA ALA A 113 22.26 -2.76 42.41
C ALA A 113 23.12 -2.17 43.57
N ALA A 114 23.65 -0.96 43.41
CA ALA A 114 24.41 -0.30 44.46
C ALA A 114 23.55 0.10 45.67
N GLN A 115 22.30 0.50 45.43
CA GLN A 115 21.31 0.79 46.47
C GLN A 115 20.97 -0.44 47.30
N SER A 116 20.63 -1.55 46.66
CA SER A 116 20.37 -2.83 47.33
C SER A 116 21.58 -3.28 48.15
N ALA A 117 22.80 -3.19 47.61
CA ALA A 117 24.00 -3.53 48.34
C ALA A 117 24.26 -2.60 49.55
N SER A 118 23.90 -1.33 49.44
CA SER A 118 24.00 -0.36 50.53
C SER A 118 22.99 -0.65 51.64
N GLU A 119 21.76 -0.98 51.29
CA GLU A 119 20.71 -1.40 52.22
C GLU A 119 21.12 -2.67 53.00
N GLN A 120 21.65 -3.65 52.29
CA GLN A 120 22.17 -4.87 52.90
C GLN A 120 23.33 -4.59 53.87
N ALA A 121 24.32 -3.79 53.45
CA ALA A 121 25.45 -3.44 54.29
C ALA A 121 25.01 -2.65 55.55
N GLN A 122 23.99 -1.82 55.42
CA GLN A 122 23.39 -1.11 56.55
C GLN A 122 22.64 -2.04 57.50
N ALA A 123 21.91 -3.01 57.00
CA ALA A 123 21.21 -4.01 57.80
C ALA A 123 22.23 -4.90 58.56
N GLU A 124 23.33 -5.30 57.92
CA GLU A 124 24.43 -6.06 58.55
C GLU A 124 25.12 -5.25 59.65
N LEU A 125 25.27 -3.92 59.45
CA LEU A 125 25.83 -3.04 60.49
C LEU A 125 24.91 -2.97 61.73
N VAL A 126 23.62 -2.77 61.50
CA VAL A 126 22.60 -2.74 62.58
C VAL A 126 22.62 -4.05 63.38
N ALA A 127 22.58 -5.20 62.67
CA ALA A 127 22.67 -6.52 63.31
C ALA A 127 23.93 -6.71 64.14
N ALA A 128 25.08 -6.23 63.63
CA ALA A 128 26.33 -6.28 64.38
C ALA A 128 26.35 -5.34 65.61
N GLU A 129 25.75 -4.17 65.57
CA GLU A 129 25.58 -3.23 66.65
C GLU A 129 24.64 -3.81 67.75
N GLU A 130 23.55 -4.47 67.36
CA GLU A 130 22.66 -5.19 68.27
C GLU A 130 23.37 -6.36 68.96
N ALA A 131 24.13 -7.14 68.21
CA ALA A 131 24.92 -8.26 68.78
C ALA A 131 26.00 -7.76 69.78
N LEU A 132 26.64 -6.63 69.52
CA LEU A 132 27.57 -6.02 70.47
C LEU A 132 26.91 -5.61 71.77
N SER A 133 25.64 -5.15 71.71
CA SER A 133 24.86 -4.73 72.87
C SER A 133 24.40 -5.91 73.75
N ALA A 134 24.22 -7.11 73.16
CA ALA A 134 23.68 -8.31 73.76
C ALA A 134 24.72 -9.24 74.39
N THR A 135 26.06 -9.02 74.16
CA THR A 135 27.11 -9.97 74.51
C THR A 135 27.97 -9.46 75.70
N ASP A 136 28.04 -10.24 76.79
CA ASP A 136 28.93 -9.93 77.94
C ASP A 136 30.33 -10.57 77.83
N ALA A 137 30.59 -11.46 76.91
CA ALA A 137 31.78 -12.34 76.85
C ALA A 137 32.74 -12.11 75.72
N ASP A 138 32.93 -11.23 75.04
CA ASP A 138 34.01 -10.83 74.10
C ASP A 138 33.73 -9.50 73.38
N LYS A 139 33.60 -8.45 74.15
CA LYS A 139 33.35 -7.09 73.65
C LYS A 139 34.39 -6.56 72.66
N ALA A 140 35.64 -7.09 72.74
CA ALA A 140 36.68 -6.60 71.83
C ALA A 140 36.60 -7.20 70.43
N ALA A 141 36.18 -8.45 70.25
CA ALA A 141 35.93 -9.07 68.96
C ALA A 141 34.69 -8.52 68.28
N ALA A 142 33.60 -8.36 69.05
CA ALA A 142 32.35 -7.76 68.57
C ALA A 142 32.53 -6.28 68.17
N ALA A 143 33.30 -5.50 68.88
CA ALA A 143 33.64 -4.11 68.50
C ALA A 143 34.44 -4.01 67.21
N LYS A 144 35.35 -4.98 66.94
CA LYS A 144 36.05 -5.05 65.64
C LYS A 144 35.11 -5.39 64.48
N GLU A 145 34.15 -6.28 64.67
CA GLU A 145 33.18 -6.63 63.66
C GLU A 145 32.27 -5.42 63.33
N VAL A 146 31.81 -4.70 64.34
CA VAL A 146 31.02 -3.46 64.13
C VAL A 146 31.80 -2.43 63.33
N GLU A 147 33.07 -2.20 63.63
CA GLU A 147 33.90 -1.26 62.90
C GLU A 147 34.12 -1.72 61.44
N ALA A 148 34.36 -3.03 61.21
CA ALA A 148 34.45 -3.57 59.85
C ALA A 148 33.16 -3.38 59.05
N ARG A 149 31.97 -3.64 59.65
CA ARG A 149 30.66 -3.41 59.02
C ARG A 149 30.38 -1.93 58.79
N ARG A 150 30.83 -1.05 59.69
CA ARG A 150 30.71 0.41 59.51
C ARG A 150 31.53 0.91 58.32
N VAL A 151 32.74 0.41 58.11
CA VAL A 151 33.59 0.72 56.96
C VAL A 151 32.91 0.20 55.67
N ALA A 152 32.36 -1.01 55.68
CA ALA A 152 31.65 -1.59 54.56
C ALA A 152 30.41 -0.79 54.18
N ALA A 153 29.55 -0.40 55.13
CA ALA A 153 28.37 0.41 54.91
C ALA A 153 28.70 1.82 54.35
N LYS A 154 29.79 2.44 54.89
CA LYS A 154 30.29 3.72 54.36
C LYS A 154 30.81 3.59 52.92
N GLY A 155 31.49 2.49 52.60
CA GLY A 155 31.96 2.18 51.25
C GLY A 155 30.79 1.97 50.29
N ALA A 156 29.77 1.23 50.69
CA ALA A 156 28.57 0.99 49.90
C ALA A 156 27.78 2.30 49.64
N ALA A 157 27.62 3.15 50.64
CA ALA A 157 27.01 4.46 50.48
C ALA A 157 27.79 5.38 49.53
N ALA A 158 29.13 5.36 49.58
CA ALA A 158 29.96 6.09 48.63
C ALA A 158 29.80 5.58 47.20
N LYS A 159 29.62 4.28 46.99
CA LYS A 159 29.32 3.69 45.69
C LYS A 159 27.95 4.13 45.14
N VAL A 160 26.91 4.18 45.99
CA VAL A 160 25.59 4.73 45.59
C VAL A 160 25.73 6.18 45.13
N ALA A 161 26.48 7.00 45.84
CA ALA A 161 26.70 8.41 45.45
C ALA A 161 27.43 8.52 44.09
N ALA A 162 28.41 7.66 43.83
CA ALA A 162 29.13 7.63 42.56
C ALA A 162 28.24 7.19 41.39
N GLU A 163 27.43 6.12 41.57
CA GLU A 163 26.52 5.63 40.54
C GLU A 163 25.38 6.61 40.29
N LYS A 164 24.87 7.30 41.32
CA LYS A 164 23.88 8.38 41.19
C LYS A 164 24.41 9.54 40.33
N ALA A 165 25.68 9.91 40.51
CA ALA A 165 26.34 10.93 39.71
C ALA A 165 26.55 10.45 38.24
N ALA A 166 26.87 9.16 38.05
CA ALA A 166 27.01 8.56 36.70
C ALA A 166 25.65 8.52 35.96
N THR A 167 24.57 8.11 36.62
CA THR A 167 23.21 8.10 36.08
C THR A 167 22.78 9.50 35.66
N LYS A 168 22.99 10.52 36.51
CA LYS A 168 22.67 11.91 36.17
C LYS A 168 23.44 12.43 34.94
N ARG A 169 24.70 12.01 34.75
CA ARG A 169 25.46 12.35 33.55
C ARG A 169 24.86 11.66 32.29
N ALA A 170 24.53 10.38 32.39
CA ALA A 170 23.90 9.63 31.29
C ALA A 170 22.54 10.21 30.92
N GLU A 171 21.71 10.63 31.88
CA GLU A 171 20.45 11.35 31.63
C GLU A 171 20.67 12.66 30.84
N THR A 172 21.68 13.44 31.25
CA THR A 172 22.00 14.68 30.55
C THR A 172 22.45 14.45 29.12
N GLN A 173 23.26 13.39 28.88
CA GLN A 173 23.71 13.01 27.55
C GLN A 173 22.56 12.50 26.68
N CYS A 174 21.64 11.72 27.24
CA CYS A 174 20.46 11.24 26.56
C CYS A 174 19.56 12.42 26.12
N ARG A 175 19.25 13.34 27.01
CA ARG A 175 18.46 14.55 26.68
C ARG A 175 19.11 15.41 25.60
N ALA A 176 20.42 15.57 25.62
CA ALA A 176 21.15 16.31 24.60
C ALA A 176 21.09 15.62 23.23
N ALA A 177 21.21 14.29 23.22
CA ALA A 177 21.07 13.49 21.99
C ALA A 177 19.65 13.57 21.41
N ASP A 178 18.64 13.48 22.26
CA ASP A 178 17.22 13.61 21.84
C ASP A 178 16.92 15.01 21.27
N ALA A 179 17.44 16.07 21.88
CA ALA A 179 17.31 17.43 21.36
C ALA A 179 17.94 17.57 19.96
N SER A 180 19.13 17.02 19.76
CA SER A 180 19.81 17.04 18.46
C SER A 180 19.03 16.23 17.40
N VAL A 181 18.43 15.10 17.76
CA VAL A 181 17.53 14.34 16.88
C VAL A 181 16.29 15.15 16.50
N ALA A 182 15.68 15.85 17.46
CA ALA A 182 14.49 16.66 17.22
C ALA A 182 14.77 17.82 16.24
N GLU A 183 15.89 18.54 16.43
CA GLU A 183 16.33 19.63 15.54
C GLU A 183 16.58 19.12 14.12
N LYS A 184 17.37 18.04 13.96
CA LYS A 184 17.66 17.48 12.63
C LYS A 184 16.45 16.88 11.96
N ARG A 185 15.48 16.36 12.73
CA ARG A 185 14.19 15.89 12.19
C ARG A 185 13.43 17.01 11.48
N ALA A 186 13.41 18.23 12.04
CA ALA A 186 12.76 19.37 11.40
C ALA A 186 13.45 19.75 10.08
N VAL A 187 14.78 19.83 10.07
CA VAL A 187 15.56 20.11 8.85
C VAL A 187 15.34 19.05 7.78
N CYS A 188 15.34 17.78 8.16
CA CYS A 188 15.11 16.64 7.23
C CYS A 188 13.70 16.73 6.61
N ARG A 189 12.66 17.00 7.42
CA ARG A 189 11.30 17.18 6.92
C ARG A 189 11.21 18.31 5.89
N ALA A 190 11.73 19.48 6.21
CA ALA A 190 11.69 20.63 5.30
C ALA A 190 12.39 20.33 3.96
N ALA A 191 13.52 19.63 3.99
CA ALA A 191 14.22 19.22 2.78
C ALA A 191 13.42 18.19 1.96
N GLN A 192 12.78 17.23 2.63
CA GLN A 192 11.94 16.23 1.99
C GLN A 192 10.68 16.84 1.37
N ASP A 193 10.01 17.76 2.07
CA ASP A 193 8.83 18.48 1.57
C ASP A 193 9.18 19.29 0.32
N ARG A 194 10.30 20.01 0.36
CA ARG A 194 10.79 20.77 -0.80
C ARG A 194 11.09 19.84 -2.00
N ALA A 195 11.78 18.74 -1.76
CA ALA A 195 12.07 17.77 -2.81
C ALA A 195 10.80 17.15 -3.40
N ALA A 196 9.80 16.83 -2.56
CA ALA A 196 8.52 16.29 -3.00
C ALA A 196 7.72 17.32 -3.81
N GLN A 197 7.70 18.58 -3.39
CA GLN A 197 7.04 19.66 -4.10
C GLN A 197 7.64 19.87 -5.50
N LEU A 198 8.95 20.03 -5.59
CA LEU A 198 9.65 20.20 -6.87
C LEU A 198 9.49 18.98 -7.78
N HIS A 199 9.54 17.78 -7.22
CA HIS A 199 9.32 16.55 -7.97
C HIS A 199 7.90 16.46 -8.53
N ALA A 200 6.90 16.80 -7.72
CA ALA A 200 5.50 16.84 -8.16
C ALA A 200 5.30 17.91 -9.26
N GLU A 201 5.89 19.08 -9.12
CA GLU A 201 5.86 20.13 -10.15
C GLU A 201 6.55 19.68 -11.45
N ALA A 202 7.72 19.05 -11.38
CA ALA A 202 8.47 18.55 -12.53
C ALA A 202 7.70 17.46 -13.29
N LEU A 203 6.98 16.60 -12.59
CA LEU A 203 6.15 15.55 -13.18
C LEU A 203 4.73 16.03 -13.55
N GLY A 204 4.34 17.25 -13.19
CA GLY A 204 2.95 17.71 -13.27
C GLY A 204 2.01 16.91 -12.35
N GLY A 205 2.54 16.31 -11.28
CA GLY A 205 1.83 15.44 -10.36
C GLY A 205 0.97 16.17 -9.33
N LEU A 206 0.39 15.40 -8.39
CA LEU A 206 -0.45 15.92 -7.32
C LEU A 206 0.35 16.73 -6.30
N PRO A 207 -0.23 17.81 -5.74
CA PRO A 207 0.38 18.57 -4.65
C PRO A 207 0.61 17.69 -3.42
N PRO A 208 1.83 17.64 -2.86
CA PRO A 208 2.11 16.84 -1.68
C PRO A 208 1.49 17.46 -0.42
N LEU A 209 1.15 16.60 0.54
CA LEU A 209 0.83 16.98 1.91
C LEU A 209 2.10 17.51 2.59
N SER A 210 1.99 18.58 3.35
CA SER A 210 3.12 19.06 4.16
C SER A 210 3.36 18.15 5.38
N SER A 211 4.62 17.88 5.70
CA SER A 211 5.00 16.98 6.79
C SER A 211 4.57 17.46 8.19
N ASP A 212 4.23 18.72 8.38
CA ASP A 212 3.67 19.25 9.63
C ASP A 212 2.20 18.83 9.84
N GLN A 213 1.51 18.49 8.75
CA GLN A 213 0.14 17.97 8.79
C GLN A 213 0.08 16.45 9.02
N TRP A 214 1.24 15.77 9.08
CA TRP A 214 1.30 14.32 9.30
C TRP A 214 1.02 13.97 10.76
N ASP A 215 0.01 13.14 10.99
CA ASP A 215 -0.45 12.69 12.30
C ASP A 215 -0.70 11.17 12.33
N TYR A 216 -1.06 10.65 13.49
CA TYR A 216 -1.36 9.22 13.68
C TYR A 216 -2.56 8.75 12.84
N ALA A 217 -3.59 9.59 12.66
CA ALA A 217 -4.77 9.22 11.88
C ALA A 217 -4.42 9.06 10.39
N LYS A 218 -3.53 9.90 9.86
CA LYS A 218 -3.02 9.77 8.49
C LYS A 218 -2.09 8.58 8.31
N ALA A 219 -1.28 8.24 9.32
CA ALA A 219 -0.48 7.03 9.31
C ALA A 219 -1.37 5.77 9.28
N ARG A 220 -2.46 5.77 10.08
CA ARG A 220 -3.47 4.71 10.03
C ARG A 220 -4.19 4.66 8.68
N HIS A 221 -4.60 5.79 8.14
CA HIS A 221 -5.22 5.86 6.81
C HIS A 221 -4.30 5.25 5.75
N LEU A 222 -3.02 5.59 5.75
CA LEU A 222 -2.05 5.02 4.80
C LEU A 222 -2.00 3.49 4.88
N ILE A 223 -1.84 2.91 6.08
CA ILE A 223 -1.72 1.44 6.21
C ILE A 223 -3.04 0.71 5.92
N VAL A 224 -4.18 1.37 6.12
CA VAL A 224 -5.50 0.81 5.78
C VAL A 224 -5.72 0.84 4.26
N ARG A 225 -5.44 1.96 3.59
CA ARG A 225 -5.72 2.14 2.16
C ARG A 225 -4.66 1.51 1.27
N ALA A 226 -3.39 1.67 1.58
CA ALA A 226 -2.28 1.05 0.86
C ALA A 226 -1.98 -0.40 1.32
N GLY A 227 -2.73 -0.91 2.29
CA GLY A 227 -2.65 -2.26 2.81
C GLY A 227 -4.03 -2.75 3.28
N PHE A 228 -4.07 -3.41 4.43
CA PHE A 228 -5.29 -3.95 5.03
C PHE A 228 -5.46 -3.52 6.49
N GLY A 229 -4.73 -2.51 6.95
CA GLY A 229 -4.63 -2.15 8.36
C GLY A 229 -3.36 -2.72 9.01
N GLY A 230 -3.24 -2.54 10.33
CA GLY A 230 -2.10 -3.00 11.12
C GLY A 230 -2.29 -2.72 12.61
N THR A 231 -1.48 -3.36 13.44
CA THR A 231 -1.48 -3.16 14.87
C THR A 231 -1.19 -1.70 15.25
N PRO A 232 -1.62 -1.24 16.44
CA PRO A 232 -1.27 0.10 16.91
C PRO A 232 0.24 0.39 16.89
N ASP A 233 1.08 -0.62 17.12
CA ASP A 233 2.52 -0.48 17.09
C ASP A 233 3.05 -0.29 15.66
N GLU A 234 2.49 -0.98 14.67
CA GLU A 234 2.81 -0.76 13.24
C GLU A 234 2.39 0.63 12.79
N VAL A 235 1.20 1.09 13.19
CA VAL A 235 0.73 2.47 12.90
C VAL A 235 1.63 3.51 13.56
N GLN A 236 2.01 3.28 14.83
CA GLN A 236 2.92 4.17 15.57
C GLN A 236 4.29 4.23 14.90
N GLN A 237 4.80 3.10 14.44
CA GLN A 237 6.06 3.04 13.70
C GLN A 237 6.00 3.87 12.42
N LEU A 238 4.93 3.76 11.63
CA LEU A 238 4.73 4.59 10.43
C LEU A 238 4.61 6.07 10.78
N TYR A 239 3.87 6.41 11.84
CA TYR A 239 3.78 7.79 12.31
C TYR A 239 5.16 8.38 12.66
N GLU A 240 5.98 7.62 13.37
CA GLU A 240 7.33 8.04 13.77
C GLU A 240 8.33 8.14 12.61
N MET A 241 8.15 7.36 11.55
CA MET A 241 8.91 7.49 10.30
C MET A 241 8.69 8.86 9.64
N GLY A 242 7.54 9.52 9.91
CA GLY A 242 7.08 10.72 9.22
C GLY A 242 6.50 10.40 7.83
N LEU A 243 5.84 11.38 7.21
CA LEU A 243 5.12 11.19 5.95
C LEU A 243 5.97 10.49 4.87
N HIS A 244 7.13 11.06 4.54
CA HIS A 244 7.99 10.53 3.48
C HIS A 244 8.55 9.15 3.81
N GLY A 245 8.94 8.91 5.07
CA GLY A 245 9.44 7.62 5.52
C GLY A 245 8.36 6.53 5.47
N ALA A 246 7.14 6.85 5.89
CA ALA A 246 6.01 5.94 5.87
C ALA A 246 5.61 5.57 4.43
N VAL A 247 5.53 6.55 3.54
CA VAL A 247 5.21 6.32 2.12
C VAL A 247 6.30 5.49 1.44
N ASP A 248 7.58 5.83 1.66
CA ASP A 248 8.70 5.05 1.11
C ASP A 248 8.69 3.61 1.65
N TYR A 249 8.38 3.40 2.95
CA TYR A 249 8.22 2.07 3.52
C TYR A 249 7.14 1.26 2.79
N MET A 250 5.98 1.84 2.50
CA MET A 250 4.91 1.15 1.80
C MET A 250 5.24 0.87 0.34
N VAL A 251 5.78 1.85 -0.40
CA VAL A 251 6.00 1.75 -1.85
C VAL A 251 7.23 0.89 -2.19
N LYS A 252 8.31 0.99 -1.41
CA LYS A 252 9.54 0.19 -1.58
C LYS A 252 9.45 -1.17 -0.89
N PHE A 253 8.31 -1.84 -0.99
CA PHE A 253 8.08 -3.14 -0.32
C PHE A 253 9.07 -4.23 -0.76
N HIS A 254 9.76 -4.10 -1.89
CA HIS A 254 10.82 -5.02 -2.31
C HIS A 254 11.99 -5.06 -1.31
N ASP A 255 12.21 -3.99 -0.54
CA ASP A 255 13.23 -3.92 0.52
C ASP A 255 12.83 -4.74 1.76
N HIS A 256 11.56 -5.20 1.85
CA HIS A 256 11.07 -6.02 2.96
C HIS A 256 11.21 -7.52 2.66
N PRO A 257 11.31 -8.36 3.70
CA PRO A 257 11.36 -9.81 3.51
C PRO A 257 10.16 -10.32 2.72
N VAL A 258 10.36 -11.38 1.95
CA VAL A 258 9.25 -12.13 1.35
C VAL A 258 8.59 -12.98 2.45
N ALA A 259 7.26 -12.97 2.51
CA ALA A 259 6.54 -13.84 3.42
C ALA A 259 6.84 -15.32 3.08
N ASN A 260 7.33 -16.07 4.06
CA ASN A 260 7.55 -17.52 3.92
C ASN A 260 6.22 -18.27 4.09
N ILE A 261 5.29 -18.04 3.17
CA ILE A 261 3.97 -18.69 3.12
C ILE A 261 3.88 -19.41 1.79
N GLU A 262 4.27 -20.69 1.81
CA GLU A 262 4.35 -21.50 0.63
C GLU A 262 2.96 -22.08 0.25
N PHE A 263 2.76 -22.25 -1.02
CA PHE A 263 1.66 -23.00 -1.62
C PHE A 263 2.24 -23.88 -2.74
N ASP A 264 1.99 -25.17 -2.65
CA ASP A 264 2.42 -26.12 -3.68
C ASP A 264 1.23 -26.46 -4.58
N PRO A 265 1.08 -25.78 -5.73
CA PRO A 265 -0.05 -25.98 -6.61
C PRO A 265 0.08 -27.31 -7.35
N PHE A 266 -0.93 -28.13 -7.19
CA PHE A 266 -1.08 -29.35 -7.97
C PHE A 266 -1.35 -29.03 -9.44
N ARG A 267 -0.55 -29.63 -10.33
CA ARG A 267 -0.81 -29.60 -11.77
C ARG A 267 -1.72 -30.78 -12.16
N LEU A 268 -2.69 -30.49 -12.98
CA LEU A 268 -3.57 -31.57 -13.50
C LEU A 268 -2.75 -32.46 -14.42
N GLU A 269 -2.54 -33.70 -14.02
CA GLU A 269 -1.86 -34.70 -14.83
C GLU A 269 -2.70 -35.03 -16.09
N ARG A 270 -2.03 -35.21 -17.22
CA ARG A 270 -2.69 -35.74 -18.41
C ARG A 270 -3.33 -37.11 -18.08
N PRO A 271 -4.49 -37.41 -18.69
CA PRO A 271 -4.97 -38.78 -18.68
C PRO A 271 -3.87 -39.70 -19.24
N GLU A 272 -3.46 -40.66 -18.46
CA GLU A 272 -2.50 -41.66 -18.92
C GLU A 272 -3.07 -42.45 -20.12
N PRO A 273 -2.24 -42.91 -21.07
CA PRO A 273 -2.71 -43.66 -22.22
C PRO A 273 -3.54 -44.90 -21.89
N TRP A 274 -3.31 -45.52 -20.73
CA TRP A 274 -4.10 -46.66 -20.24
C TRP A 274 -5.51 -46.26 -19.79
N GLU A 275 -5.75 -45.00 -19.36
CA GLU A 275 -7.09 -44.53 -18.97
C GLU A 275 -8.07 -44.53 -20.13
N SER A 276 -7.57 -44.43 -21.37
CA SER A 276 -8.40 -44.57 -22.60
C SER A 276 -8.88 -46.01 -22.83
N ARG A 277 -8.26 -46.99 -22.18
CA ARG A 277 -8.57 -48.40 -22.28
C ARG A 277 -9.52 -48.91 -21.19
N LEU A 278 -9.84 -48.05 -20.18
CA LEU A 278 -10.80 -48.39 -19.16
C LEU A 278 -12.20 -48.58 -19.76
N GLU A 279 -12.97 -49.50 -19.22
CA GLU A 279 -14.40 -49.72 -19.57
C GLU A 279 -15.15 -48.37 -19.46
N PRO A 280 -16.01 -48.04 -20.47
CA PRO A 280 -16.28 -46.65 -20.81
C PRO A 280 -16.94 -45.79 -19.74
N ASP A 281 -17.72 -46.34 -18.81
CA ASP A 281 -18.62 -45.45 -18.08
C ASP A 281 -18.40 -45.30 -16.56
N VAL A 282 -17.97 -46.31 -15.84
CA VAL A 282 -17.88 -46.26 -14.37
C VAL A 282 -16.51 -45.79 -13.91
N GLU A 283 -15.43 -46.39 -14.39
CA GLU A 283 -14.07 -46.08 -13.96
C GLU A 283 -13.60 -44.73 -14.45
N ARG A 284 -13.93 -44.32 -15.69
CA ARG A 284 -13.63 -42.96 -16.20
C ARG A 284 -14.42 -41.89 -15.47
N ARG A 285 -15.64 -42.16 -15.02
CA ARG A 285 -16.42 -41.25 -14.18
C ARG A 285 -15.75 -41.09 -12.80
N ALA A 286 -15.40 -42.21 -12.18
CA ALA A 286 -14.73 -42.17 -10.86
C ALA A 286 -13.43 -41.37 -10.88
N LEU A 287 -12.58 -41.59 -11.90
CA LEU A 287 -11.33 -40.79 -12.05
C LEU A 287 -11.58 -39.31 -12.31
N ARG A 288 -12.56 -38.98 -13.15
CA ARG A 288 -12.95 -37.56 -13.36
C ARG A 288 -13.49 -36.94 -12.11
N ASP A 289 -14.30 -37.61 -11.34
CA ASP A 289 -14.87 -37.12 -10.08
C ASP A 289 -13.77 -36.98 -9.02
N GLN A 290 -12.82 -37.89 -8.97
CA GLN A 290 -11.65 -37.80 -8.10
C GLN A 290 -10.78 -36.55 -8.43
N ARG A 291 -10.51 -36.31 -9.72
CA ARG A 291 -9.77 -35.13 -10.19
C ARG A 291 -10.53 -33.84 -9.86
N ARG A 292 -11.83 -33.79 -10.12
CA ARG A 292 -12.67 -32.64 -9.77
C ARG A 292 -12.68 -32.35 -8.25
N ASN A 293 -12.78 -33.39 -7.45
CA ASN A 293 -12.76 -33.25 -6.00
C ASN A 293 -11.39 -32.80 -5.49
N ARG A 294 -10.29 -33.19 -6.13
CA ARG A 294 -8.95 -32.74 -5.84
C ARG A 294 -8.80 -31.27 -6.21
N GLU A 295 -9.23 -30.87 -7.40
CA GLU A 295 -9.25 -29.47 -7.86
C GLU A 295 -10.04 -28.55 -6.91
N ARG A 296 -11.26 -28.95 -6.51
CA ARG A 296 -12.08 -28.17 -5.56
C ARG A 296 -11.42 -28.00 -4.20
N ARG A 297 -10.74 -29.03 -3.69
CA ARG A 297 -9.99 -28.92 -2.42
C ARG A 297 -8.84 -27.95 -2.55
N GLN A 298 -8.06 -28.09 -3.60
CA GLN A 298 -6.92 -27.22 -3.84
C GLN A 298 -7.33 -25.77 -4.11
N GLN A 299 -8.46 -25.53 -4.76
CA GLN A 299 -9.04 -24.21 -4.92
C GLN A 299 -9.38 -23.57 -3.57
N ALA A 300 -9.96 -24.31 -2.63
CA ALA A 300 -10.21 -23.81 -1.28
C ALA A 300 -8.88 -23.52 -0.53
N GLU A 301 -7.88 -24.38 -0.69
CA GLU A 301 -6.54 -24.19 -0.13
C GLU A 301 -5.85 -22.96 -0.72
N LEU A 302 -6.00 -22.69 -2.02
CA LEU A 302 -5.48 -21.49 -2.69
C LEU A 302 -6.10 -20.20 -2.12
N ARG A 303 -7.42 -20.17 -1.88
CA ARG A 303 -8.08 -19.03 -1.25
C ARG A 303 -7.57 -18.79 0.15
N GLN A 304 -7.47 -19.84 0.98
CA GLN A 304 -6.98 -19.77 2.35
C GLN A 304 -5.51 -19.32 2.41
N TRP A 305 -4.67 -19.85 1.51
CA TRP A 305 -3.28 -19.43 1.37
C TRP A 305 -3.16 -17.94 1.04
N TRP A 306 -3.99 -17.42 0.14
CA TRP A 306 -3.91 -16.01 -0.23
C TRP A 306 -4.46 -15.10 0.86
N LEU A 307 -5.54 -15.46 1.55
CA LEU A 307 -6.02 -14.75 2.75
C LEU A 307 -4.94 -14.70 3.84
N ARG A 308 -4.23 -15.81 4.05
CA ARG A 308 -3.10 -15.85 4.97
C ARG A 308 -1.98 -14.90 4.54
N ARG A 309 -1.64 -14.85 3.26
CA ARG A 309 -0.65 -13.91 2.74
C ARG A 309 -1.05 -12.45 2.97
N MET A 310 -2.30 -12.07 2.69
CA MET A 310 -2.79 -10.72 2.94
C MET A 310 -2.69 -10.34 4.42
N ALA A 311 -2.94 -11.28 5.33
CA ALA A 311 -2.89 -11.06 6.77
C ALA A 311 -1.46 -11.00 7.33
N GLU A 312 -0.55 -11.88 6.88
CA GLU A 312 0.74 -12.12 7.51
C GLU A 312 1.93 -11.54 6.71
N SER A 313 1.72 -11.10 5.46
CA SER A 313 2.81 -10.56 4.64
C SER A 313 3.34 -9.23 5.19
N PRO A 314 4.68 -9.07 5.27
CA PRO A 314 5.32 -7.79 5.56
C PRO A 314 5.25 -6.81 4.38
N ARG A 315 4.62 -7.20 3.26
CA ARG A 315 4.44 -6.42 2.03
C ARG A 315 2.96 -6.14 1.74
N PRO A 316 2.25 -5.40 2.62
CA PRO A 316 0.80 -5.26 2.52
C PRO A 316 0.35 -4.58 1.23
N LEU A 317 1.09 -3.60 0.69
CA LEU A 317 0.76 -2.94 -0.57
C LEU A 317 0.81 -3.92 -1.76
N GLN A 318 1.78 -4.83 -1.79
CA GLN A 318 1.87 -5.85 -2.83
C GLN A 318 0.62 -6.73 -2.87
N GLU A 319 0.16 -7.21 -1.72
CA GLU A 319 -1.05 -8.04 -1.64
C GLU A 319 -2.33 -7.21 -1.90
N LYS A 320 -2.35 -5.93 -1.50
CA LYS A 320 -3.47 -5.01 -1.79
C LYS A 320 -3.65 -4.78 -3.29
N LEU A 321 -2.56 -4.50 -4.00
CA LEU A 321 -2.60 -4.33 -5.46
C LEU A 321 -2.81 -5.67 -6.19
N THR A 322 -2.34 -6.80 -5.65
CA THR A 322 -2.69 -8.12 -6.17
C THR A 322 -4.20 -8.37 -6.10
N LEU A 323 -4.87 -7.92 -5.03
CA LEU A 323 -6.33 -8.00 -4.89
C LEU A 323 -7.03 -7.09 -5.91
N PHE A 324 -6.54 -5.86 -6.11
CA PHE A 324 -7.04 -4.94 -7.13
C PHE A 324 -6.95 -5.52 -8.54
N TRP A 325 -5.79 -6.07 -8.91
CA TRP A 325 -5.62 -6.64 -10.25
C TRP A 325 -6.40 -7.94 -10.45
N HIS A 326 -6.63 -8.69 -9.38
CA HIS A 326 -7.50 -9.87 -9.42
C HIS A 326 -8.96 -9.50 -9.70
N ASP A 327 -9.42 -8.36 -9.23
CA ASP A 327 -10.73 -7.80 -9.58
C ASP A 327 -10.75 -7.21 -10.99
N HIS A 328 -9.70 -6.47 -11.35
CA HIS A 328 -9.59 -5.81 -12.65
C HIS A 328 -9.44 -6.79 -13.83
N PHE A 329 -8.63 -7.85 -13.69
CA PHE A 329 -8.43 -8.93 -14.67
C PHE A 329 -9.17 -10.18 -14.24
N SER A 330 -10.46 -10.06 -14.07
CA SER A 330 -11.32 -11.08 -13.49
C SER A 330 -11.38 -12.37 -14.30
N VAL A 331 -11.22 -13.49 -13.61
CA VAL A 331 -11.36 -14.85 -14.17
C VAL A 331 -12.06 -15.73 -13.15
N GLN A 332 -13.10 -16.48 -13.58
CA GLN A 332 -13.89 -17.37 -12.74
C GLN A 332 -13.34 -18.78 -12.72
N TYR A 333 -13.12 -19.34 -11.53
CA TYR A 333 -12.68 -20.72 -11.38
C TYR A 333 -13.68 -21.74 -11.95
N GLN A 334 -14.98 -21.51 -11.76
CA GLN A 334 -16.02 -22.44 -12.24
C GLN A 334 -16.05 -22.62 -13.76
N ASP A 335 -15.47 -21.68 -14.54
CA ASP A 335 -15.33 -21.81 -15.99
C ASP A 335 -14.02 -22.48 -16.40
N LEU A 336 -13.01 -22.39 -15.53
CA LEU A 336 -11.71 -22.99 -15.77
C LEU A 336 -11.58 -24.40 -15.22
N TYR A 337 -11.98 -24.62 -13.97
CA TYR A 337 -11.65 -25.81 -13.18
C TYR A 337 -10.14 -26.12 -13.21
N ARG A 338 -9.30 -25.10 -13.05
CA ARG A 338 -7.82 -25.15 -13.11
C ARG A 338 -7.20 -24.25 -12.06
N THR A 339 -6.95 -24.79 -10.87
CA THR A 339 -6.36 -24.06 -9.75
C THR A 339 -4.95 -23.57 -10.06
N TYR A 340 -4.15 -24.36 -10.78
CA TYR A 340 -2.79 -23.97 -11.13
C TYR A 340 -2.73 -22.75 -12.05
N MET A 341 -3.62 -22.64 -13.03
CA MET A 341 -3.69 -21.44 -13.90
C MET A 341 -4.02 -20.18 -13.08
N LEU A 342 -4.96 -20.25 -12.14
CA LEU A 342 -5.30 -19.14 -11.26
C LEU A 342 -4.17 -18.75 -10.30
N TYR A 343 -3.41 -19.74 -9.82
CA TYR A 343 -2.21 -19.48 -9.04
C TYR A 343 -1.16 -18.74 -9.87
N GLN A 344 -0.91 -19.16 -11.12
CA GLN A 344 0.02 -18.47 -12.03
C GLN A 344 -0.42 -17.02 -12.27
N GLN A 345 -1.71 -16.78 -12.53
CA GLN A 345 -2.27 -15.45 -12.70
C GLN A 345 -2.10 -14.59 -11.42
N ASN A 346 -2.35 -15.14 -10.25
CA ASN A 346 -2.11 -14.46 -8.98
C ASN A 346 -0.63 -14.11 -8.76
N GLN A 347 0.31 -14.96 -9.19
CA GLN A 347 1.74 -14.64 -9.17
C GLN A 347 2.10 -13.58 -10.21
N LEU A 348 1.46 -13.56 -11.38
CA LEU A 348 1.64 -12.50 -12.38
C LEU A 348 1.26 -11.12 -11.80
N PHE A 349 0.11 -11.01 -11.12
CA PHE A 349 -0.32 -9.79 -10.44
C PHE A 349 0.68 -9.35 -9.36
N ARG A 350 1.18 -10.28 -8.57
CA ARG A 350 2.16 -10.00 -7.50
C ARG A 350 3.50 -9.56 -8.05
N THR A 351 3.89 -10.05 -9.22
CA THR A 351 5.18 -9.72 -9.85
C THR A 351 5.16 -8.35 -10.51
N TYR A 352 4.11 -8.05 -11.27
CA TYR A 352 4.07 -6.84 -12.11
C TYR A 352 3.06 -5.79 -11.65
N GLY A 353 2.10 -6.16 -10.81
CA GLY A 353 0.99 -5.28 -10.43
C GLY A 353 1.37 -4.05 -9.61
N CYS A 354 2.57 -4.04 -9.04
CA CYS A 354 3.13 -2.88 -8.35
C CYS A 354 4.23 -2.19 -9.14
N ASP A 355 4.71 -2.79 -10.22
CA ASP A 355 5.87 -2.30 -10.98
C ASP A 355 5.42 -1.63 -12.28
N ASN A 356 5.15 -2.39 -13.32
CA ASN A 356 4.85 -1.82 -14.63
C ASN A 356 3.57 -2.39 -15.22
N TYR A 357 2.59 -1.52 -15.45
CA TYR A 357 1.31 -1.91 -16.04
C TYR A 357 1.44 -2.48 -17.45
N GLY A 358 2.37 -1.95 -18.26
CA GLY A 358 2.58 -2.48 -19.62
C GLY A 358 3.12 -3.91 -19.61
N ALA A 359 4.01 -4.24 -18.66
CA ALA A 359 4.48 -5.61 -18.45
C ALA A 359 3.35 -6.52 -17.94
N LEU A 360 2.50 -6.00 -17.03
CA LEU A 360 1.34 -6.71 -16.53
C LEU A 360 0.35 -7.04 -17.67
N LEU A 361 -0.01 -6.06 -18.50
CA LEU A 361 -0.94 -6.26 -19.62
C LEU A 361 -0.38 -7.25 -20.66
N ARG A 362 0.92 -7.22 -20.96
CA ARG A 362 1.57 -8.26 -21.77
C ARG A 362 1.46 -9.64 -21.12
N GLY A 363 1.69 -9.72 -19.82
CA GLY A 363 1.50 -10.95 -19.06
C GLY A 363 0.07 -11.51 -19.18
N ILE A 364 -0.94 -10.64 -19.14
CA ILE A 364 -2.36 -11.01 -19.29
C ILE A 364 -2.66 -11.58 -20.69
N VAL A 365 -2.10 -10.98 -21.73
CA VAL A 365 -2.26 -11.49 -23.12
C VAL A 365 -1.66 -12.91 -23.27
N HIS A 366 -0.65 -13.24 -22.46
CA HIS A 366 -0.01 -14.56 -22.41
C HIS A 366 -0.55 -15.46 -21.29
N ASP A 367 -1.51 -15.01 -20.47
CA ASP A 367 -2.00 -15.78 -19.33
C ASP A 367 -2.91 -16.93 -19.76
N PRO A 368 -2.56 -18.19 -19.43
CA PRO A 368 -3.37 -19.35 -19.77
C PRO A 368 -4.80 -19.29 -19.19
N ALA A 369 -4.97 -18.72 -18.00
CA ALA A 369 -6.30 -18.57 -17.39
C ALA A 369 -7.18 -17.64 -18.21
N MET A 370 -6.66 -16.46 -18.60
CA MET A 370 -7.36 -15.46 -19.39
C MET A 370 -7.66 -15.97 -20.81
N ILE A 371 -6.67 -16.57 -21.47
CA ILE A 371 -6.81 -17.17 -22.82
C ILE A 371 -7.94 -18.21 -22.83
N ARG A 372 -8.03 -19.03 -21.78
CA ARG A 372 -9.06 -20.05 -21.65
C ARG A 372 -10.42 -19.44 -21.31
N TYR A 373 -10.49 -18.54 -20.35
CA TYR A 373 -11.71 -17.92 -19.84
C TYR A 373 -12.47 -17.16 -20.94
N LEU A 374 -11.73 -16.39 -21.76
CA LEU A 374 -12.29 -15.62 -22.87
C LEU A 374 -12.23 -16.34 -24.21
N ASP A 375 -12.10 -17.67 -24.20
CA ASP A 375 -12.13 -18.54 -25.39
C ASP A 375 -11.11 -18.21 -26.49
N ASN A 376 -10.05 -17.44 -26.20
CA ASN A 376 -9.03 -17.10 -27.19
C ASN A 376 -8.29 -18.34 -27.74
N HIS A 377 -8.27 -19.44 -27.00
CA HIS A 377 -7.76 -20.74 -27.49
C HIS A 377 -8.49 -21.27 -28.72
N ARG A 378 -9.68 -20.73 -29.05
CA ARG A 378 -10.48 -20.98 -30.25
C ARG A 378 -10.37 -19.91 -31.32
N ASN A 379 -9.56 -18.84 -31.07
CA ASN A 379 -9.35 -17.73 -31.98
C ASN A 379 -8.26 -18.07 -33.02
N PHE A 380 -8.65 -18.28 -34.28
CA PHE A 380 -7.76 -18.67 -35.37
C PHE A 380 -8.01 -17.79 -36.60
N LYS A 381 -7.04 -17.65 -37.48
CA LYS A 381 -7.09 -16.83 -38.70
C LYS A 381 -8.34 -17.05 -39.58
N ASN A 382 -8.99 -18.18 -39.50
CA ASN A 382 -10.21 -18.48 -40.26
C ASN A 382 -11.45 -18.66 -39.37
N ASN A 383 -11.33 -18.46 -38.08
CA ASN A 383 -12.40 -18.59 -37.10
C ASN A 383 -12.11 -17.61 -35.95
N GLY A 384 -12.37 -16.32 -36.20
CA GLY A 384 -12.13 -15.25 -35.25
C GLY A 384 -13.01 -15.34 -34.03
N ASN A 385 -12.45 -15.06 -32.86
CA ASN A 385 -13.15 -14.87 -31.60
C ASN A 385 -12.72 -13.51 -31.03
N GLU A 386 -13.64 -12.60 -30.83
CA GLU A 386 -13.37 -11.21 -30.42
C GLU A 386 -13.31 -11.03 -28.90
N ASN A 387 -13.73 -12.01 -28.10
CA ASN A 387 -13.91 -11.82 -26.65
C ASN A 387 -12.66 -11.25 -25.96
N LEU A 388 -11.51 -11.93 -26.08
CA LEU A 388 -10.28 -11.43 -25.44
C LEU A 388 -9.86 -10.05 -26.00
N GLY A 389 -9.97 -9.85 -27.31
CA GLY A 389 -9.64 -8.59 -27.95
C GLY A 389 -10.53 -7.43 -27.46
N ARG A 390 -11.81 -7.71 -27.29
CA ARG A 390 -12.80 -6.75 -26.75
C ARG A 390 -12.48 -6.40 -25.31
N GLU A 391 -12.32 -7.38 -24.43
CA GLU A 391 -12.08 -7.15 -23.01
C GLU A 391 -10.74 -6.43 -22.74
N ILE A 392 -9.71 -6.74 -23.54
CA ILE A 392 -8.42 -6.04 -23.44
C ILE A 392 -8.57 -4.54 -23.70
N LEU A 393 -9.40 -4.15 -24.68
CA LEU A 393 -9.64 -2.72 -24.95
C LEU A 393 -10.64 -2.11 -23.97
N GLU A 394 -11.77 -2.77 -23.72
CA GLU A 394 -12.91 -2.22 -22.99
C GLU A 394 -12.70 -2.24 -21.49
N LEU A 395 -12.47 -3.41 -20.88
CA LEU A 395 -12.43 -3.54 -19.43
C LEU A 395 -11.01 -3.44 -18.85
N PHE A 396 -10.00 -3.84 -19.62
CA PHE A 396 -8.68 -3.99 -19.06
C PHE A 396 -7.75 -2.81 -19.32
N SER A 397 -7.97 -1.97 -20.35
CA SER A 397 -7.01 -0.92 -20.67
C SER A 397 -7.56 0.47 -20.97
N MET A 398 -8.61 0.63 -21.78
CA MET A 398 -9.05 1.95 -22.26
C MET A 398 -10.37 2.44 -21.69
N GLY A 399 -11.20 1.53 -21.22
CA GLY A 399 -12.59 1.79 -20.83
C GLY A 399 -13.55 1.72 -22.00
N GLU A 400 -14.79 1.27 -21.75
CA GLU A 400 -15.82 1.11 -22.77
C GLU A 400 -16.11 2.44 -23.49
N GLY A 401 -16.08 2.42 -24.83
CA GLY A 401 -16.39 3.57 -25.68
C GLY A 401 -15.29 4.65 -25.78
N HIS A 402 -14.07 4.39 -25.29
CA HIS A 402 -13.00 5.38 -25.24
C HIS A 402 -11.85 5.11 -26.22
N GLY A 403 -11.85 5.81 -27.36
CA GLY A 403 -10.67 5.91 -28.25
C GLY A 403 -10.43 4.72 -29.16
N TYR A 404 -11.37 3.81 -29.31
CA TYR A 404 -11.33 2.69 -30.27
C TYR A 404 -12.68 2.58 -31.00
N THR A 405 -12.66 1.84 -32.11
CA THR A 405 -13.82 1.55 -32.95
C THR A 405 -14.11 0.05 -32.99
N GLU A 406 -15.30 -0.35 -33.45
CA GLU A 406 -15.61 -1.77 -33.72
C GLU A 406 -14.65 -2.43 -34.70
N GLN A 407 -14.01 -1.64 -35.60
CA GLN A 407 -12.97 -2.15 -36.46
C GLN A 407 -11.69 -2.48 -35.67
N ASP A 408 -11.29 -1.61 -34.72
CA ASP A 408 -10.14 -1.86 -33.87
C ASP A 408 -10.32 -3.14 -33.02
N LEU A 409 -11.55 -3.41 -32.51
CA LEU A 409 -11.86 -4.66 -31.79
C LEU A 409 -11.63 -5.88 -32.66
N ARG A 410 -12.14 -5.87 -33.91
CA ARG A 410 -11.93 -6.97 -34.86
C ARG A 410 -10.46 -7.18 -35.20
N GLU A 411 -9.74 -6.07 -35.42
CA GLU A 411 -8.29 -6.14 -35.71
C GLU A 411 -7.47 -6.59 -34.51
N ALA A 412 -7.85 -6.20 -33.28
CA ALA A 412 -7.26 -6.71 -32.04
C ALA A 412 -7.48 -8.19 -31.89
N ALA A 413 -8.68 -8.69 -32.18
CA ALA A 413 -8.95 -10.14 -32.19
C ALA A 413 -8.07 -10.90 -33.20
N ARG A 414 -7.86 -10.31 -34.41
CA ARG A 414 -6.95 -10.87 -35.43
C ARG A 414 -5.51 -10.88 -34.94
N ALA A 415 -5.05 -9.84 -34.22
CA ALA A 415 -3.72 -9.79 -33.62
C ALA A 415 -3.49 -10.87 -32.58
N LEU A 416 -4.55 -11.29 -31.86
CA LEU A 416 -4.52 -12.32 -30.83
C LEU A 416 -4.75 -13.75 -31.36
N THR A 417 -4.94 -13.93 -32.68
CA THR A 417 -5.06 -15.29 -33.26
C THR A 417 -3.79 -16.09 -33.00
N GLY A 418 -3.95 -17.38 -32.69
CA GLY A 418 -2.81 -18.27 -32.40
C GLY A 418 -2.23 -18.17 -31.00
N TYR A 419 -2.61 -17.17 -30.18
CA TYR A 419 -2.30 -17.09 -28.76
C TYR A 419 -3.12 -18.17 -28.03
N ASN A 420 -2.43 -19.11 -27.41
CA ASN A 420 -3.03 -20.34 -26.90
C ASN A 420 -2.29 -20.83 -25.64
N TYR A 421 -2.69 -21.95 -25.09
CA TYR A 421 -2.00 -22.61 -23.99
C TYR A 421 -1.85 -24.12 -24.24
N ASP A 422 -0.78 -24.70 -23.71
CA ASP A 422 -0.63 -26.14 -23.61
C ASP A 422 -1.48 -26.68 -22.45
N ALA A 423 -2.46 -27.51 -22.73
CA ALA A 423 -3.41 -28.02 -21.73
C ALA A 423 -2.77 -28.93 -20.66
N SER A 424 -1.56 -29.44 -20.88
CA SER A 424 -0.85 -30.34 -19.95
C SER A 424 0.20 -29.59 -19.14
N ALA A 425 0.92 -28.65 -19.76
CA ALA A 425 1.88 -27.78 -19.06
C ALA A 425 1.16 -26.61 -18.37
N GLU A 426 -0.08 -26.30 -18.79
CA GLU A 426 -0.85 -25.12 -18.36
C GLU A 426 -0.06 -23.83 -18.53
N GLN A 427 0.66 -23.73 -19.66
CA GLN A 427 1.53 -22.61 -20.00
C GLN A 427 1.15 -22.06 -21.38
N PHE A 428 1.46 -20.77 -21.58
CA PHE A 428 1.28 -20.12 -22.87
C PHE A 428 2.04 -20.82 -23.99
N VAL A 429 1.40 -20.91 -25.16
CA VAL A 429 2.03 -21.33 -26.41
C VAL A 429 1.53 -20.47 -27.57
N PHE A 430 2.42 -20.06 -28.45
CA PHE A 430 2.06 -19.39 -29.68
C PHE A 430 1.99 -20.39 -30.84
N LEU A 431 0.82 -20.52 -31.43
CA LEU A 431 0.56 -21.42 -32.56
C LEU A 431 0.63 -20.69 -33.89
N ALA A 432 1.85 -20.46 -34.42
CA ALA A 432 2.10 -19.66 -35.62
C ALA A 432 1.23 -20.07 -36.83
N ARG A 433 0.97 -21.38 -37.03
CA ARG A 433 0.10 -21.86 -38.12
C ARG A 433 -1.35 -21.38 -38.00
N ARG A 434 -1.79 -20.96 -36.83
CA ARG A 434 -3.15 -20.45 -36.53
C ARG A 434 -3.21 -18.93 -36.50
N HIS A 435 -2.07 -18.26 -36.49
CA HIS A 435 -1.98 -16.81 -36.48
C HIS A 435 -2.33 -16.18 -37.84
N ASP A 436 -3.02 -15.05 -37.82
CA ASP A 436 -3.29 -14.20 -38.99
C ASP A 436 -2.07 -13.27 -39.22
N GLU A 437 -1.24 -13.60 -40.20
CA GLU A 437 -0.05 -12.86 -40.57
C GLU A 437 -0.33 -11.69 -41.54
N THR A 438 -1.59 -11.43 -41.89
CA THR A 438 -1.93 -10.36 -42.83
C THR A 438 -1.91 -8.98 -42.14
N GLU A 439 -1.77 -7.92 -42.94
CA GLU A 439 -1.79 -6.54 -42.45
C GLU A 439 -3.09 -6.26 -41.66
N LYS A 440 -2.95 -5.59 -40.52
CA LYS A 440 -4.02 -5.16 -39.65
C LYS A 440 -3.95 -3.64 -39.47
N THR A 441 -5.11 -3.00 -39.32
CA THR A 441 -5.19 -1.55 -39.04
C THR A 441 -5.78 -1.37 -37.66
N ILE A 442 -4.95 -0.97 -36.68
CA ILE A 442 -5.36 -0.76 -35.28
C ILE A 442 -5.02 0.68 -34.90
N PHE A 443 -6.01 1.42 -34.40
CA PHE A 443 -5.92 2.87 -34.08
C PHE A 443 -5.37 3.69 -35.26
N GLY A 444 -5.78 3.35 -36.50
CA GLY A 444 -5.32 4.00 -37.72
C GLY A 444 -3.91 3.62 -38.19
N ARG A 445 -3.20 2.77 -37.46
CA ARG A 445 -1.84 2.31 -37.80
C ARG A 445 -1.88 0.94 -38.49
N LYS A 446 -1.18 0.85 -39.62
CA LYS A 446 -1.08 -0.37 -40.41
C LYS A 446 0.19 -1.14 -40.08
N GLY A 447 0.10 -2.44 -39.97
CA GLY A 447 1.23 -3.34 -39.74
C GLY A 447 0.80 -4.80 -39.57
N ASN A 448 1.79 -5.67 -39.53
CA ASN A 448 1.57 -7.08 -39.20
C ASN A 448 1.66 -7.24 -37.65
N TRP A 449 0.59 -6.83 -36.97
CA TRP A 449 0.53 -6.77 -35.52
C TRP A 449 0.18 -8.13 -34.90
N GLY A 450 0.95 -8.58 -33.89
CA GLY A 450 0.60 -9.63 -32.95
C GLY A 450 0.11 -9.07 -31.62
N GLY A 451 -0.07 -9.92 -30.61
CA GLY A 451 -0.57 -9.49 -29.30
C GLY A 451 0.36 -8.57 -28.53
N ASP A 452 1.68 -8.73 -28.64
CA ASP A 452 2.66 -7.85 -27.99
C ASP A 452 2.70 -6.47 -28.60
N GLU A 453 2.61 -6.37 -29.93
CA GLU A 453 2.49 -5.10 -30.65
C GLU A 453 1.14 -4.45 -30.37
N LEU A 454 0.05 -5.21 -30.25
CA LEU A 454 -1.27 -4.70 -29.83
C LEU A 454 -1.15 -4.01 -28.46
N VAL A 455 -0.52 -4.65 -27.48
CA VAL A 455 -0.31 -4.02 -26.16
C VAL A 455 0.51 -2.73 -26.29
N THR A 456 1.52 -2.71 -27.13
CA THR A 456 2.31 -1.50 -27.38
C THR A 456 1.45 -0.36 -27.95
N LEU A 457 0.58 -0.67 -28.92
CA LEU A 457 -0.35 0.30 -29.51
C LEU A 457 -1.38 0.82 -28.49
N ILE A 458 -1.87 -0.05 -27.60
CA ILE A 458 -2.78 0.31 -26.50
C ILE A 458 -2.11 1.28 -25.53
N LEU A 459 -0.87 1.01 -25.12
CA LEU A 459 -0.13 1.87 -24.17
C LEU A 459 0.17 3.27 -24.75
N GLU A 460 0.23 3.42 -26.05
CA GLU A 460 0.36 4.73 -26.70
C GLU A 460 -0.92 5.56 -26.64
N GLN A 461 -2.11 4.94 -26.43
CA GLN A 461 -3.38 5.65 -26.38
C GLN A 461 -3.53 6.50 -25.12
N PRO A 462 -3.96 7.78 -25.22
CA PRO A 462 -4.19 8.62 -24.04
C PRO A 462 -5.23 8.04 -23.08
N ALA A 463 -6.23 7.34 -23.59
CA ALA A 463 -7.30 6.73 -22.82
C ALA A 463 -6.77 5.68 -21.83
N THR A 464 -5.73 4.91 -22.22
CA THR A 464 -5.14 3.85 -21.38
C THR A 464 -4.58 4.40 -20.07
N ALA A 465 -3.72 5.43 -20.14
CA ALA A 465 -3.14 6.02 -18.93
C ALA A 465 -4.23 6.63 -18.03
N ARG A 466 -5.25 7.26 -18.61
CA ARG A 466 -6.39 7.82 -17.87
C ARG A 466 -7.21 6.75 -17.18
N TYR A 467 -7.52 5.67 -17.87
CA TYR A 467 -8.31 4.57 -17.32
C TYR A 467 -7.60 3.91 -16.14
N VAL A 468 -6.33 3.55 -16.29
CA VAL A 468 -5.51 2.93 -15.23
C VAL A 468 -5.34 3.88 -14.03
N ALA A 469 -5.03 5.16 -14.28
CA ALA A 469 -4.92 6.15 -13.22
C ALA A 469 -6.23 6.31 -12.44
N SER A 470 -7.37 6.38 -13.13
CA SER A 470 -8.69 6.50 -12.52
C SER A 470 -9.05 5.29 -11.68
N LYS A 471 -8.85 4.08 -12.20
CA LYS A 471 -9.13 2.84 -11.48
C LYS A 471 -8.30 2.72 -10.19
N LEU A 472 -6.99 2.97 -10.27
CA LEU A 472 -6.11 2.93 -9.10
C LEU A 472 -6.43 4.03 -8.09
N PHE A 473 -6.75 5.24 -8.55
CA PHE A 473 -7.15 6.33 -7.66
C PHE A 473 -8.43 5.99 -6.90
N VAL A 474 -9.48 5.53 -7.61
CA VAL A 474 -10.77 5.18 -7.00
C VAL A 474 -10.59 4.06 -5.96
N PHE A 475 -9.82 3.03 -6.29
CA PHE A 475 -9.55 1.93 -5.36
C PHE A 475 -8.76 2.36 -4.12
N LEU A 476 -7.75 3.23 -4.27
CA LEU A 476 -6.84 3.59 -3.17
C LEU A 476 -7.30 4.83 -2.39
N ALA A 477 -7.98 5.79 -3.00
CA ALA A 477 -8.38 7.06 -2.38
C ALA A 477 -9.90 7.16 -2.21
N HIS A 478 -10.62 7.66 -3.21
CA HIS A 478 -12.07 7.86 -3.11
C HIS A 478 -12.77 7.83 -4.49
N GLU A 479 -14.07 7.60 -4.48
CA GLU A 479 -14.93 7.69 -5.68
C GLU A 479 -15.02 9.12 -6.22
N ASN A 480 -15.31 9.22 -7.52
CA ASN A 480 -15.56 10.48 -8.23
C ASN A 480 -14.43 11.52 -8.05
N PRO A 481 -13.18 11.19 -8.49
CA PRO A 481 -12.09 12.16 -8.48
C PRO A 481 -12.38 13.35 -9.40
N GLU A 482 -11.83 14.51 -9.08
CA GLU A 482 -11.81 15.64 -9.98
C GLU A 482 -10.99 15.31 -11.24
N PRO A 483 -11.44 15.71 -12.45
CA PRO A 483 -10.71 15.45 -13.70
C PRO A 483 -9.24 15.87 -13.66
N GLU A 484 -8.95 17.01 -13.02
CA GLU A 484 -7.60 17.57 -12.88
C GLU A 484 -6.69 16.69 -12.03
N VAL A 485 -7.23 16.01 -11.03
CA VAL A 485 -6.49 15.04 -10.19
C VAL A 485 -6.03 13.85 -11.04
N ILE A 486 -6.95 13.33 -11.87
CA ILE A 486 -6.61 12.23 -12.79
C ILE A 486 -5.63 12.70 -13.88
N ASP A 487 -5.80 13.88 -14.44
CA ASP A 487 -4.89 14.45 -15.44
C ASP A 487 -3.44 14.49 -14.91
N ARG A 488 -3.25 14.91 -13.66
CA ARG A 488 -1.92 14.93 -13.02
C ARG A 488 -1.34 13.53 -12.86
N LEU A 489 -2.12 12.54 -12.44
CA LEU A 489 -1.66 11.14 -12.34
C LEU A 489 -1.35 10.54 -13.71
N VAL A 490 -2.10 10.89 -14.76
CA VAL A 490 -1.81 10.52 -16.15
C VAL A 490 -0.43 11.03 -16.59
N HIS A 491 -0.08 12.27 -16.24
CA HIS A 491 1.26 12.80 -16.53
C HIS A 491 2.35 11.96 -15.87
N VAL A 492 2.18 11.61 -14.59
CA VAL A 492 3.15 10.79 -13.86
C VAL A 492 3.30 9.39 -14.47
N ILE A 493 2.19 8.69 -14.75
CA ILE A 493 2.20 7.34 -15.36
C ILE A 493 2.89 7.37 -16.72
N ARG A 494 2.57 8.35 -17.56
CA ARG A 494 3.16 8.44 -18.91
C ARG A 494 4.64 8.80 -18.86
N ALA A 495 5.06 9.71 -17.99
CA ALA A 495 6.45 10.06 -17.78
C ALA A 495 7.27 8.85 -17.32
N GLY A 496 6.70 7.98 -16.49
CA GLY A 496 7.30 6.73 -16.01
C GLY A 496 7.15 5.54 -16.97
N ASN A 497 6.66 5.72 -18.20
CA ASN A 497 6.37 4.62 -19.13
C ASN A 497 5.59 3.48 -18.47
N TYR A 498 4.50 3.84 -17.76
CA TYR A 498 3.64 2.94 -17.02
C TYR A 498 4.28 2.23 -15.81
N ASP A 499 5.42 2.71 -15.31
CA ASP A 499 5.89 2.37 -13.97
C ASP A 499 4.91 2.94 -12.94
N LEU A 500 4.36 2.06 -12.11
CA LEU A 500 3.33 2.43 -11.13
C LEU A 500 3.92 2.97 -9.82
N GLN A 501 5.17 2.67 -9.50
CA GLN A 501 5.78 3.10 -8.24
C GLN A 501 5.83 4.64 -8.09
N PRO A 502 6.27 5.43 -9.10
CA PRO A 502 6.24 6.89 -9.02
C PRO A 502 4.82 7.44 -8.84
N MET A 503 3.82 6.84 -9.52
CA MET A 503 2.41 7.23 -9.40
C MET A 503 1.85 6.93 -8.01
N LEU A 504 2.10 5.73 -7.47
CA LEU A 504 1.69 5.35 -6.12
C LEU A 504 2.34 6.25 -5.07
N LYS A 505 3.63 6.53 -5.21
CA LYS A 505 4.34 7.46 -4.32
C LYS A 505 3.75 8.87 -4.39
N ASN A 506 3.48 9.39 -5.59
CA ASN A 506 2.86 10.70 -5.78
C ASN A 506 1.45 10.74 -5.15
N LEU A 507 0.65 9.70 -5.33
CA LEU A 507 -0.67 9.58 -4.73
C LEU A 507 -0.59 9.58 -3.20
N PHE A 508 0.22 8.70 -2.60
CA PHE A 508 0.31 8.55 -1.14
C PHE A 508 1.01 9.73 -0.44
N LEU A 509 1.75 10.57 -1.14
CA LEU A 509 2.25 11.84 -0.62
C LEU A 509 1.24 12.97 -0.76
N SER A 510 0.17 12.84 -1.56
CA SER A 510 -0.67 13.95 -1.98
C SER A 510 -1.69 14.40 -0.94
N GLN A 511 -2.07 15.68 -0.99
CA GLN A 511 -3.19 16.23 -0.24
C GLN A 511 -4.52 15.54 -0.58
N SER A 512 -4.70 15.09 -1.84
CA SER A 512 -5.92 14.42 -2.29
C SER A 512 -6.13 13.09 -1.56
N PHE A 513 -5.06 12.34 -1.29
CA PHE A 513 -5.13 11.06 -0.57
C PHE A 513 -5.54 11.22 0.91
N TYR A 514 -5.18 12.33 1.54
CA TYR A 514 -5.51 12.63 2.94
C TYR A 514 -6.64 13.65 3.09
N SER A 515 -7.41 13.88 2.03
CA SER A 515 -8.57 14.77 2.08
C SER A 515 -9.75 14.15 2.85
N ASP A 516 -10.68 14.99 3.31
CA ASP A 516 -11.91 14.54 3.95
C ASP A 516 -12.77 13.64 3.03
N ARG A 517 -12.55 13.71 1.72
CA ARG A 517 -13.21 12.82 0.73
C ARG A 517 -12.59 11.43 0.68
N ALA A 518 -11.34 11.27 1.12
CA ALA A 518 -10.62 10.01 1.09
C ALA A 518 -10.60 9.33 2.47
N MET A 519 -10.39 10.12 3.55
CA MET A 519 -10.24 9.56 4.89
C MET A 519 -11.57 9.00 5.42
N ALA A 520 -11.56 7.71 5.76
CA ALA A 520 -12.71 6.99 6.35
C ALA A 520 -14.00 7.08 5.50
N THR A 521 -13.91 7.05 4.18
CA THR A 521 -15.07 7.13 3.28
C THR A 521 -15.26 5.89 2.42
N HIS A 522 -14.22 5.09 2.22
CA HIS A 522 -14.28 3.87 1.44
C HIS A 522 -14.98 2.75 2.25
N ILE A 523 -15.97 2.12 1.68
CA ILE A 523 -16.62 0.95 2.28
C ILE A 523 -15.74 -0.28 2.02
N LYS A 524 -15.17 -0.83 3.08
CA LYS A 524 -14.30 -2.01 3.00
C LYS A 524 -15.02 -3.18 2.33
N GLY A 525 -14.39 -3.79 1.33
CA GLY A 525 -14.83 -5.09 0.81
C GLY A 525 -14.76 -6.19 1.88
N PRO A 526 -15.42 -7.33 1.67
CA PRO A 526 -15.42 -8.43 2.65
C PRO A 526 -14.01 -8.91 3.05
N VAL A 527 -13.13 -9.08 2.08
CA VAL A 527 -11.74 -9.49 2.32
C VAL A 527 -10.98 -8.39 3.06
N GLU A 528 -11.14 -7.12 2.65
CA GLU A 528 -10.52 -5.98 3.34
C GLU A 528 -10.95 -5.88 4.81
N LEU A 529 -12.22 -6.11 5.10
CA LEU A 529 -12.75 -6.10 6.47
C LEU A 529 -12.13 -7.20 7.31
N LEU A 530 -12.19 -8.45 6.85
CA LEU A 530 -11.73 -9.62 7.63
C LEU A 530 -10.22 -9.61 7.84
N VAL A 531 -9.46 -9.35 6.77
CA VAL A 531 -8.01 -9.23 6.87
C VAL A 531 -7.62 -8.03 7.73
N GLY A 532 -8.37 -6.93 7.64
CA GLY A 532 -8.18 -5.75 8.49
C GLY A 532 -8.34 -6.06 9.97
N VAL A 533 -9.40 -6.76 10.37
CA VAL A 533 -9.60 -7.19 11.76
C VAL A 533 -8.44 -8.06 12.26
N ILE A 534 -7.98 -9.00 11.43
CA ILE A 534 -6.84 -9.87 11.78
C ILE A 534 -5.58 -9.05 12.03
N ARG A 535 -5.28 -8.09 11.15
CA ARG A 535 -4.09 -7.25 11.24
C ARG A 535 -4.18 -6.20 12.36
N ASP A 536 -5.31 -5.53 12.48
CA ASP A 536 -5.52 -4.48 13.50
C ASP A 536 -5.37 -5.04 14.93
N LEU A 537 -5.84 -6.26 15.15
CA LEU A 537 -5.76 -6.94 16.45
C LEU A 537 -4.52 -7.83 16.60
N GLY A 538 -3.70 -8.01 15.56
CA GLY A 538 -2.56 -8.91 15.60
C GLY A 538 -2.95 -10.36 15.91
N LEU A 539 -4.07 -10.85 15.36
CA LEU A 539 -4.60 -12.17 15.70
C LEU A 539 -3.65 -13.28 15.27
N ALA A 540 -3.22 -14.09 16.21
CA ALA A 540 -2.44 -15.30 15.95
C ALA A 540 -3.38 -16.52 15.75
N SER A 541 -2.86 -17.56 15.08
CA SER A 541 -3.56 -18.84 14.92
C SER A 541 -4.96 -18.74 14.29
N VAL A 542 -5.06 -17.92 13.23
CA VAL A 542 -6.31 -17.71 12.49
C VAL A 542 -6.69 -18.95 11.68
N GLU A 543 -7.96 -19.36 11.76
CA GLU A 543 -8.52 -20.43 10.92
C GLU A 543 -8.99 -19.85 9.58
N TYR A 544 -8.12 -19.83 8.59
CA TYR A 544 -8.38 -19.20 7.28
C TYR A 544 -9.53 -19.84 6.50
N ARG A 545 -9.90 -21.09 6.80
CA ARG A 545 -11.11 -21.71 6.23
C ARG A 545 -12.38 -20.99 6.68
N ALA A 546 -12.45 -20.56 7.93
CA ALA A 546 -13.60 -19.81 8.45
C ALA A 546 -13.63 -18.39 7.85
N VAL A 547 -12.46 -17.76 7.66
CA VAL A 547 -12.32 -16.45 6.99
C VAL A 547 -12.80 -16.53 5.53
N ASP A 548 -12.39 -17.55 4.77
CA ASP A 548 -12.82 -17.81 3.40
C ASP A 548 -14.35 -18.01 3.31
N SER A 549 -14.91 -18.82 4.23
CA SER A 549 -16.36 -19.02 4.29
C SER A 549 -17.11 -17.72 4.60
N ALA A 550 -16.59 -16.89 5.51
CA ALA A 550 -17.19 -15.61 5.88
C ALA A 550 -17.13 -14.60 4.71
N ALA A 551 -15.99 -14.50 4.02
CA ALA A 551 -15.84 -13.65 2.83
C ALA A 551 -16.83 -14.06 1.72
N THR A 552 -16.97 -15.36 1.50
CA THR A 552 -17.94 -15.92 0.55
C THR A 552 -19.39 -15.58 0.91
N GLN A 553 -19.78 -15.70 2.18
CA GLN A 553 -21.12 -15.35 2.65
C GLN A 553 -21.42 -13.85 2.50
N MET A 554 -20.41 -13.00 2.60
CA MET A 554 -20.51 -11.56 2.35
C MET A 554 -20.48 -11.20 0.86
N GLY A 555 -20.31 -12.17 -0.05
CA GLY A 555 -20.37 -12.00 -1.51
C GLY A 555 -19.03 -11.85 -2.21
N GLN A 556 -17.88 -12.03 -1.52
CA GLN A 556 -16.54 -11.98 -2.13
C GLN A 556 -15.82 -13.31 -1.97
N MET A 557 -16.04 -14.23 -2.91
CA MET A 557 -15.29 -15.49 -3.01
C MET A 557 -14.08 -15.25 -3.92
N LEU A 558 -12.87 -15.29 -3.37
CA LEU A 558 -11.65 -15.12 -4.17
C LEU A 558 -11.59 -16.12 -5.32
N PHE A 559 -11.11 -15.71 -6.49
CA PHE A 559 -11.07 -16.47 -7.75
C PHE A 559 -12.46 -16.86 -8.31
N GLU A 560 -13.52 -16.21 -7.81
CA GLU A 560 -14.88 -16.44 -8.29
C GLU A 560 -15.62 -15.09 -8.38
N PRO A 561 -15.12 -14.10 -9.15
CA PRO A 561 -15.84 -12.87 -9.43
C PRO A 561 -17.16 -13.17 -10.13
N PRO A 562 -18.19 -12.31 -9.99
CA PRO A 562 -19.50 -12.57 -10.59
C PRO A 562 -19.50 -12.58 -12.12
N ASN A 563 -18.58 -11.87 -12.75
CA ASN A 563 -18.38 -11.80 -14.21
C ASN A 563 -17.00 -11.22 -14.54
N VAL A 564 -16.71 -11.01 -15.83
CA VAL A 564 -15.43 -10.46 -16.33
C VAL A 564 -15.15 -9.03 -15.89
N ALA A 565 -16.18 -8.25 -15.49
CA ALA A 565 -16.01 -6.89 -14.99
C ALA A 565 -15.63 -6.82 -13.50
N GLY A 566 -15.56 -7.95 -12.79
CA GLY A 566 -15.22 -8.01 -11.37
C GLY A 566 -16.42 -7.84 -10.43
N TRP A 567 -16.15 -7.51 -9.17
CA TRP A 567 -17.17 -7.23 -8.16
C TRP A 567 -17.61 -5.77 -8.24
N GLU A 568 -18.90 -5.54 -7.99
CA GLU A 568 -19.36 -4.18 -7.69
C GLU A 568 -18.85 -3.78 -6.30
N GLU A 569 -18.17 -2.64 -6.24
CA GLU A 569 -17.53 -2.14 -5.02
C GLU A 569 -18.45 -1.22 -4.19
N ASN A 570 -17.95 -0.77 -3.05
CA ASN A 570 -18.53 0.22 -2.16
C ASN A 570 -19.95 -0.15 -1.70
N ARG A 571 -20.99 0.58 -2.11
CA ARG A 571 -22.36 0.40 -1.64
C ARG A 571 -22.91 -1.00 -1.90
N ALA A 572 -22.42 -1.69 -2.92
CA ALA A 572 -22.84 -3.06 -3.20
C ALA A 572 -22.50 -4.04 -2.06
N TRP A 573 -21.50 -3.70 -1.22
CA TRP A 573 -21.14 -4.49 -0.03
C TRP A 573 -22.09 -4.29 1.16
N ILE A 574 -23.01 -3.30 1.13
CA ILE A 574 -23.90 -2.91 2.25
C ILE A 574 -25.35 -3.17 1.85
N THR A 575 -25.74 -4.44 1.72
CA THR A 575 -27.12 -4.88 1.67
C THR A 575 -27.56 -5.36 3.07
N ALA A 576 -28.85 -5.45 3.32
CA ALA A 576 -29.38 -5.93 4.61
C ALA A 576 -28.85 -7.31 5.00
N GLU A 577 -28.76 -8.22 4.04
CA GLU A 577 -28.20 -9.56 4.22
C GLU A 577 -26.71 -9.53 4.49
N ARG A 578 -25.95 -8.79 3.69
CA ARG A 578 -24.49 -8.69 3.80
C ARG A 578 -24.05 -8.00 5.10
N ILE A 579 -24.77 -6.98 5.57
CA ILE A 579 -24.44 -6.31 6.82
C ILE A 579 -24.55 -7.25 8.02
N LEU A 580 -25.60 -8.09 8.07
CA LEU A 580 -25.72 -9.10 9.13
C LEU A 580 -24.60 -10.14 9.05
N ALA A 581 -24.26 -10.59 7.83
CA ALA A 581 -23.13 -11.48 7.61
C ALA A 581 -21.79 -10.85 8.07
N ARG A 582 -21.58 -9.56 7.82
CA ARG A 582 -20.39 -8.81 8.25
C ARG A 582 -20.26 -8.79 9.78
N TYR A 583 -21.32 -8.45 10.49
CA TYR A 583 -21.32 -8.43 11.96
C TYR A 583 -21.04 -9.80 12.56
N ASN A 584 -21.74 -10.82 12.08
CA ASN A 584 -21.54 -12.20 12.53
C ASN A 584 -20.12 -12.70 12.22
N ALA A 585 -19.60 -12.40 11.06
CA ALA A 585 -18.26 -12.82 10.64
C ALA A 585 -17.17 -12.24 11.56
N VAL A 586 -17.26 -10.93 11.88
CA VAL A 586 -16.32 -10.28 12.78
C VAL A 586 -16.48 -10.78 14.21
N ALA A 587 -17.71 -10.89 14.71
CA ALA A 587 -17.95 -11.44 16.04
C ALA A 587 -17.36 -12.85 16.20
N ASN A 588 -17.59 -13.73 15.23
CA ASN A 588 -17.03 -15.10 15.20
C ASN A 588 -15.49 -15.13 15.07
N LEU A 589 -14.90 -14.13 14.43
CA LEU A 589 -13.44 -14.03 14.29
C LEU A 589 -12.77 -13.57 15.59
N VAL A 590 -13.41 -12.64 16.30
CA VAL A 590 -12.91 -12.04 17.55
C VAL A 590 -13.22 -12.93 18.76
N ASP A 591 -14.41 -13.50 18.86
CA ASP A 591 -14.84 -14.30 20.03
C ASP A 591 -14.31 -15.73 19.99
N ARG A 592 -12.99 -15.86 19.96
CA ARG A 592 -12.28 -17.14 20.03
C ARG A 592 -11.49 -17.24 21.33
N PRO A 593 -11.42 -18.43 21.96
CA PRO A 593 -10.71 -18.59 23.24
C PRO A 593 -9.26 -18.15 23.22
N ASN A 594 -8.59 -18.27 22.07
CA ASN A 594 -7.19 -17.87 21.85
C ASN A 594 -7.01 -16.40 21.40
N THR A 595 -8.08 -15.64 21.26
CA THR A 595 -7.99 -14.18 21.01
C THR A 595 -7.70 -13.47 22.34
N ASP A 596 -6.45 -12.99 22.47
CA ASP A 596 -5.96 -12.37 23.69
C ASP A 596 -5.90 -10.83 23.57
N ILE A 597 -7.04 -10.19 23.88
CA ILE A 597 -7.13 -8.71 23.87
C ILE A 597 -6.40 -8.11 25.09
N VAL A 598 -6.33 -8.82 26.22
CA VAL A 598 -5.56 -8.36 27.39
C VAL A 598 -4.09 -8.21 26.98
N GLY A 599 -3.51 -9.21 26.27
CA GLY A 599 -2.13 -9.12 25.77
C GLY A 599 -1.89 -7.94 24.82
N LEU A 600 -2.89 -7.54 24.02
CA LEU A 600 -2.80 -6.33 23.17
C LEU A 600 -2.72 -5.04 24.01
N LEU A 601 -3.32 -5.02 25.21
CA LEU A 601 -3.35 -3.86 26.10
C LEU A 601 -2.19 -3.82 27.10
N GLU A 602 -1.50 -4.94 27.33
CA GLU A 602 -0.37 -5.04 28.28
C GLU A 602 0.76 -4.08 27.88
N GLY A 603 1.39 -3.47 28.88
CA GLY A 603 2.50 -2.53 28.67
C GLY A 603 2.11 -1.16 28.07
N LYS A 604 0.82 -0.92 27.76
CA LYS A 604 0.35 0.35 27.17
C LYS A 604 0.05 1.43 28.23
N GLY A 605 0.20 1.14 29.53
CA GLY A 605 -0.02 2.09 30.62
C GLY A 605 -1.48 2.49 30.86
N LEU A 606 -2.43 1.73 30.33
CA LEU A 606 -3.87 1.98 30.44
C LEU A 606 -4.37 1.63 31.85
N ARG A 607 -5.13 2.54 32.49
CA ARG A 607 -5.56 2.40 33.89
C ARG A 607 -7.07 2.51 34.10
N SER A 608 -7.80 3.00 33.10
CA SER A 608 -9.24 3.23 33.18
C SER A 608 -9.98 2.61 31.99
N SER A 609 -11.28 2.37 32.17
CA SER A 609 -12.16 1.88 31.10
C SER A 609 -12.22 2.86 29.92
N GLN A 610 -12.14 4.18 30.18
CA GLN A 610 -12.07 5.19 29.13
C GLN A 610 -10.81 5.04 28.28
N GLU A 611 -9.65 4.92 28.91
CA GLU A 611 -8.38 4.75 28.20
C GLU A 611 -8.34 3.47 27.36
N VAL A 612 -8.88 2.38 27.88
CA VAL A 612 -9.00 1.11 27.15
C VAL A 612 -9.93 1.24 25.96
N VAL A 613 -11.11 1.85 26.14
CA VAL A 613 -12.06 2.10 25.03
C VAL A 613 -11.42 2.99 23.97
N ASP A 614 -10.77 4.09 24.36
CA ASP A 614 -10.09 4.99 23.42
C ASP A 614 -8.97 4.31 22.65
N TYR A 615 -8.22 3.45 23.31
CA TYR A 615 -7.18 2.66 22.67
C TYR A 615 -7.78 1.70 21.63
N LEU A 616 -8.82 0.97 21.98
CA LEU A 616 -9.50 0.01 21.08
C LEU A 616 -10.22 0.73 19.92
N ILE A 617 -10.83 1.89 20.15
CA ILE A 617 -11.39 2.73 19.08
C ILE A 617 -10.31 3.10 18.08
N ARG A 618 -9.16 3.60 18.53
CA ARG A 618 -8.03 3.94 17.65
C ARG A 618 -7.43 2.74 16.93
N THR A 619 -7.53 1.55 17.53
CA THR A 619 -7.09 0.30 16.93
C THR A 619 -8.02 -0.16 15.81
N CYS A 620 -9.33 -0.11 16.05
CA CYS A 620 -10.32 -0.74 15.18
C CYS A 620 -10.93 0.20 14.14
N LEU A 621 -10.98 1.52 14.40
CA LEU A 621 -11.69 2.48 13.56
C LEU A 621 -10.73 3.40 12.82
N SER A 622 -11.11 3.79 11.59
CA SER A 622 -10.40 4.80 10.78
C SER A 622 -10.77 6.24 11.15
N ALA A 623 -11.94 6.44 11.74
CA ALA A 623 -12.39 7.72 12.30
C ALA A 623 -13.04 7.49 13.68
N PRO A 624 -12.90 8.45 14.60
CA PRO A 624 -13.53 8.33 15.92
C PRO A 624 -15.06 8.38 15.81
N PRO A 625 -15.80 7.63 16.64
CA PRO A 625 -17.24 7.74 16.73
C PRO A 625 -17.64 9.01 17.49
N SER A 626 -18.94 9.32 17.55
CA SER A 626 -19.45 10.41 18.35
C SER A 626 -19.17 10.20 19.86
N ASP A 627 -19.08 11.30 20.62
CA ASP A 627 -18.87 11.25 22.07
C ASP A 627 -19.95 10.43 22.80
N ALA A 628 -21.21 10.51 22.35
CA ALA A 628 -22.29 9.70 22.88
C ALA A 628 -22.01 8.20 22.70
N LYS A 629 -21.60 7.79 21.51
CA LYS A 629 -21.27 6.40 21.20
C LYS A 629 -20.05 5.91 21.98
N ARG A 630 -19.03 6.76 22.10
CA ARG A 630 -17.86 6.49 22.94
C ARG A 630 -18.28 6.23 24.41
N LEU A 631 -19.18 7.05 24.96
CA LEU A 631 -19.68 6.88 26.33
C LEU A 631 -20.49 5.58 26.49
N GLU A 632 -21.29 5.20 25.48
CA GLU A 632 -21.99 3.91 25.46
C GLU A 632 -21.02 2.73 25.56
N LEU A 633 -19.90 2.77 24.80
CA LEU A 633 -18.86 1.73 24.84
C LEU A 633 -18.16 1.66 26.20
N VAL A 634 -17.87 2.81 26.83
CA VAL A 634 -17.30 2.85 28.17
C VAL A 634 -18.28 2.26 29.20
N THR A 635 -19.57 2.58 29.10
CA THR A 635 -20.62 2.04 29.95
C THR A 635 -20.79 0.53 29.73
N PHE A 636 -20.72 0.08 28.48
CA PHE A 636 -20.77 -1.35 28.12
C PHE A 636 -19.62 -2.14 28.73
N LEU A 637 -18.39 -1.60 28.65
CA LEU A 637 -17.21 -2.25 29.27
C LEU A 637 -17.32 -2.32 30.78
N GLY A 638 -17.91 -1.27 31.42
CA GLY A 638 -18.00 -1.16 32.88
C GLY A 638 -16.65 -0.94 33.55
N GLU A 639 -16.59 -1.08 34.87
CA GLU A 639 -15.35 -0.94 35.63
C GLU A 639 -14.37 -2.09 35.35
N LEU A 640 -13.09 -1.73 35.16
CA LEU A 640 -12.01 -2.69 35.01
C LEU A 640 -11.27 -2.90 36.33
N PRO A 641 -10.77 -4.12 36.59
CA PRO A 641 -9.86 -4.35 37.71
C PRO A 641 -8.55 -3.54 37.49
N PRO A 642 -7.81 -3.23 38.57
CA PRO A 642 -6.48 -2.63 38.42
C PRO A 642 -5.56 -3.49 37.51
N PRO A 643 -4.67 -2.88 36.72
CA PRO A 643 -3.83 -3.60 35.76
C PRO A 643 -3.04 -4.76 36.35
N GLU A 644 -2.62 -4.65 37.62
CA GLU A 644 -1.87 -5.69 38.36
C GLU A 644 -2.70 -6.97 38.59
N ARG A 645 -4.01 -6.93 38.39
CA ARG A 645 -4.91 -8.08 38.51
C ARG A 645 -5.37 -8.65 37.19
N TRP A 646 -4.98 -8.05 36.05
CA TRP A 646 -5.44 -8.48 34.73
C TRP A 646 -5.07 -9.94 34.46
N ASP A 647 -3.84 -10.37 34.78
CA ASP A 647 -3.41 -11.76 34.60
C ASP A 647 -4.25 -12.73 35.42
N ALA A 648 -4.56 -12.39 36.68
CA ALA A 648 -5.37 -13.24 37.55
C ALA A 648 -6.83 -13.38 37.05
N GLN A 649 -7.35 -12.41 36.33
CA GLN A 649 -8.72 -12.37 35.77
C GLN A 649 -8.74 -12.45 34.25
N ARG A 650 -7.65 -12.91 33.61
CA ARG A 650 -7.42 -12.86 32.18
C ARG A 650 -8.57 -13.47 31.36
N ILE A 651 -9.12 -14.60 31.77
CA ILE A 651 -10.20 -15.30 31.05
C ILE A 651 -11.47 -14.44 30.99
N GLU A 652 -11.91 -13.95 32.16
CA GLU A 652 -13.13 -13.12 32.27
C GLU A 652 -12.95 -11.78 31.58
N LEU A 653 -11.80 -11.14 31.79
CA LEU A 653 -11.47 -9.86 31.19
C LEU A 653 -11.39 -9.95 29.67
N ASN A 654 -10.73 -10.99 29.12
CA ASN A 654 -10.73 -11.23 27.69
C ASN A 654 -12.13 -11.44 27.10
N ALA A 655 -13.03 -12.13 27.80
CA ALA A 655 -14.40 -12.31 27.33
C ALA A 655 -15.12 -10.94 27.20
N ARG A 656 -14.99 -10.07 28.22
CA ARG A 656 -15.56 -8.70 28.20
C ARG A 656 -14.94 -7.84 27.09
N LEU A 657 -13.62 -7.89 26.93
CA LEU A 657 -12.91 -7.12 25.92
C LEU A 657 -13.20 -7.61 24.49
N ARG A 658 -13.33 -8.91 24.26
CA ARG A 658 -13.77 -9.47 22.97
C ARG A 658 -15.17 -8.99 22.60
N ALA A 659 -16.10 -9.01 23.57
CA ALA A 659 -17.45 -8.48 23.35
C ALA A 659 -17.41 -6.98 23.00
N LEU A 660 -16.58 -6.18 23.67
CA LEU A 660 -16.40 -4.76 23.35
C LEU A 660 -15.81 -4.57 21.93
N VAL A 661 -14.78 -5.31 21.57
CA VAL A 661 -14.17 -5.25 20.24
C VAL A 661 -15.18 -5.64 19.16
N ALA A 662 -15.97 -6.70 19.39
CA ALA A 662 -17.05 -7.09 18.47
C ALA A 662 -18.12 -5.98 18.34
N ALA A 663 -18.47 -5.29 19.44
CA ALA A 663 -19.37 -4.15 19.39
C ALA A 663 -18.79 -2.98 18.59
N ILE A 664 -17.50 -2.64 18.77
CA ILE A 664 -16.81 -1.59 18.00
C ILE A 664 -16.83 -1.94 16.51
N PHE A 665 -16.48 -3.16 16.11
CA PHE A 665 -16.48 -3.57 14.70
C PHE A 665 -17.89 -3.70 14.09
N SER A 666 -18.93 -3.76 14.92
CA SER A 666 -20.33 -3.73 14.47
C SER A 666 -20.84 -2.31 14.19
N MET A 667 -20.04 -1.28 14.47
CA MET A 667 -20.40 0.12 14.20
C MET A 667 -20.25 0.44 12.70
N PRO A 668 -21.02 1.41 12.17
CA PRO A 668 -20.89 1.88 10.80
C PRO A 668 -19.47 2.38 10.47
N GLU A 669 -18.82 3.05 11.40
CA GLU A 669 -17.47 3.59 11.29
C GLU A 669 -16.42 2.49 11.03
N ALA A 670 -16.63 1.29 11.54
CA ALA A 670 -15.74 0.15 11.33
C ALA A 670 -15.81 -0.42 9.91
N GLN A 671 -16.92 -0.16 9.20
CA GLN A 671 -17.11 -0.60 7.82
C GLN A 671 -16.34 0.30 6.83
N LEU A 672 -15.79 1.42 7.30
CA LEU A 672 -15.09 2.43 6.50
C LEU A 672 -13.57 2.32 6.66
N GLY A 673 -12.87 2.66 5.54
CA GLY A 673 -11.41 2.63 5.46
C GLY A 673 -10.79 3.89 4.87
#